data_638e39575f69cf03aecdd008b2fd127d
#
_entry.id   638e39575f69cf03aecdd008b2fd127d
#
_cell.length_a   1.000
_cell.length_b   1.000
_cell.length_c   1.000
_cell.angle_alpha   90.00
_cell.angle_beta   90.00
_cell.angle_gamma   90.00
#
_symmetry.space_group_name_H-M   'P 1'
#
loop_
_entity.id
_entity.type
_entity.pdbx_description
1 polymer ?
#
loop_
_entity_poly.entity_id
_entity_poly.type
_entity_poly.pdbx_seq_one_letter_code
_entity_poly.pdbx_strand_id
1 'polypeptide(L)'
;MIWALLLSLPVLACAAVLAAVLSRREAPVRTATGETLRLQLVGYPTRRVDEALARLDAQIAANDLRLRGEGAPVELGAHPAYDGSAAPTPAVPASAATAASSTTAADAAPAAMAASSTTVAGAEGGEDRSPRIEWGMADLVVVAAYVGTALHVLSNLVGKVSSGYLSQGVQDHQAFEWYFGASAHNVATFSNPLFSDRQNFPDGVNLMANAAVTGLGVPLAPLTLALGAHVTFFVVELLGLAGTAAAWYWFLRRRGLVRPAAAVGGWLTGFAPAMVSHANGHPNFVSLFLLPVILDRVLRLTERDRKVRDGVVLGLLVTWQIFIGEEPLLLMAIGVLVVGLVLLVHRRLDLALMAPGVAIGAGVSLLLVAIPLWWQFAGRQSYTSIYHPPGGNDLAALWGRATRTIGTDPWASAALSMNRTEENAFFGVPLWLLAGVIVVVLARRPVVQALGVLAVVACWLSLGEEVVLRGQPTGIPALWSLFDELPVLENVLPTRFAMIAIPALAGLLAIAIDAAFRSSLLRGREADETDETDLDGVRAWREQTAGWVAVAVAALALLPILPTPLVVDPRPAVPTFFTGDAWRDWSHGGSILAVPPTDIVDARAFDWQLAADTLAFPIVEGYFVGPNGQPDRGGQYGATRRPFSLWLYDVNAANTLTVATDAQRQQFEADLVAWRTDTVVLPMREQTAALRDSLVTVLGRPQQVEDVYVWDVRGLRS
;
A
#
# COMPACT_ATOMS: atom_id res chain seq x y z
N MET A 1 -12.15 -4.72 -18.57
CA MET A 1 -12.64 -6.12 -18.55
C MET A 1 -11.49 -7.13 -18.40
N ILE A 2 -10.38 -7.01 -19.15
CA ILE A 2 -9.19 -7.88 -19.03
C ILE A 2 -8.52 -7.73 -17.65
N TRP A 3 -8.39 -6.52 -17.14
CA TRP A 3 -7.76 -6.22 -15.84
C TRP A 3 -8.61 -6.64 -14.63
N ALA A 4 -9.94 -6.57 -14.73
CA ALA A 4 -10.82 -7.12 -13.69
C ALA A 4 -10.74 -8.65 -13.62
N LEU A 5 -10.56 -9.31 -14.75
CA LEU A 5 -10.19 -10.73 -14.84
C LEU A 5 -8.78 -10.94 -14.25
N LEU A 6 -7.81 -10.05 -14.48
CA LEU A 6 -6.44 -10.17 -13.99
C LEU A 6 -6.30 -9.89 -12.49
N LEU A 7 -7.10 -9.01 -11.89
CA LEU A 7 -7.14 -8.80 -10.42
C LEU A 7 -7.90 -9.92 -9.68
N SER A 8 -8.86 -10.56 -10.35
CA SER A 8 -9.46 -11.82 -9.87
C SER A 8 -8.68 -13.06 -10.29
N LEU A 9 -7.77 -12.96 -11.29
CA LEU A 9 -6.92 -14.04 -11.77
C LEU A 9 -5.95 -14.61 -10.73
N PRO A 10 -5.34 -13.89 -9.77
CA PRO A 10 -4.60 -14.56 -8.72
C PRO A 10 -5.47 -15.53 -7.93
N VAL A 11 -6.74 -15.18 -7.67
CA VAL A 11 -7.70 -16.05 -6.99
C VAL A 11 -8.21 -17.14 -7.93
N LEU A 12 -8.45 -16.81 -9.21
CA LEU A 12 -8.91 -17.75 -10.24
C LEU A 12 -7.76 -18.57 -10.85
N ALA A 13 -6.56 -17.99 -11.01
CA ALA A 13 -5.37 -18.73 -11.44
C ALA A 13 -4.87 -19.66 -10.33
N CYS A 14 -4.97 -19.30 -9.07
CA CYS A 14 -4.79 -20.23 -7.96
C CYS A 14 -5.78 -21.40 -8.06
N ALA A 15 -7.05 -21.12 -8.35
CA ALA A 15 -8.05 -22.18 -8.55
C ALA A 15 -7.80 -22.99 -9.84
N ALA A 16 -7.39 -22.36 -10.94
CA ALA A 16 -7.19 -23.01 -12.24
C ALA A 16 -5.84 -23.72 -12.36
N VAL A 17 -4.72 -23.14 -11.91
CA VAL A 17 -3.41 -23.82 -11.84
C VAL A 17 -3.48 -24.99 -10.88
N LEU A 18 -4.17 -24.84 -9.77
CA LEU A 18 -4.41 -25.90 -8.82
C LEU A 18 -5.35 -26.98 -9.38
N ALA A 19 -6.40 -26.64 -10.12
CA ALA A 19 -7.23 -27.61 -10.83
C ALA A 19 -6.48 -28.33 -11.94
N ALA A 20 -5.59 -27.64 -12.67
CA ALA A 20 -4.74 -28.23 -13.71
C ALA A 20 -3.63 -29.15 -13.15
N VAL A 21 -3.07 -28.82 -11.98
CA VAL A 21 -2.10 -29.71 -11.27
C VAL A 21 -2.80 -30.92 -10.69
N LEU A 22 -4.05 -30.84 -10.28
CA LEU A 22 -4.84 -31.96 -9.73
C LEU A 22 -5.43 -32.87 -10.81
N SER A 23 -5.66 -32.37 -12.03
CA SER A 23 -6.16 -33.19 -13.16
C SER A 23 -5.07 -33.98 -13.87
N ARG A 24 -3.78 -33.69 -13.64
CA ARG A 24 -2.65 -34.44 -14.17
C ARG A 24 -2.18 -35.53 -13.19
N ARG A 25 -2.95 -36.60 -13.09
CA ARG A 25 -2.36 -37.91 -12.75
C ARG A 25 -1.63 -38.41 -13.98
N GLU A 26 -0.32 -38.62 -13.79
CA GLU A 26 0.57 -39.46 -14.62
C GLU A 26 0.96 -38.94 -16.01
N ALA A 27 2.16 -38.34 -16.10
CA ALA A 27 3.23 -38.76 -17.04
C ALA A 27 4.52 -37.97 -16.78
N PRO A 28 5.71 -38.59 -16.75
CA PRO A 28 6.97 -37.85 -16.65
C PRO A 28 7.29 -37.24 -18.02
N VAL A 29 7.27 -35.91 -18.10
CA VAL A 29 7.77 -35.22 -19.29
C VAL A 29 9.28 -35.13 -19.20
N ARG A 30 9.98 -35.91 -20.00
CA ARG A 30 11.39 -35.68 -20.35
C ARG A 30 11.43 -34.46 -21.27
N THR A 31 12.04 -33.39 -20.83
CA THR A 31 12.41 -32.28 -21.69
C THR A 31 13.66 -32.64 -22.47
N ALA A 32 13.52 -32.68 -23.77
CA ALA A 32 14.64 -32.65 -24.72
C ALA A 32 14.78 -31.21 -25.22
N THR A 33 16.03 -30.77 -25.28
CA THR A 33 16.56 -29.61 -26.00
C THR A 33 16.20 -28.23 -25.52
N GLY A 34 17.24 -27.59 -24.95
CA GLY A 34 17.25 -26.17 -24.68
C GLY A 34 17.25 -25.32 -25.94
N GLU A 35 16.28 -24.45 -26.04
CA GLU A 35 16.38 -23.18 -26.76
C GLU A 35 15.64 -22.13 -25.95
N THR A 36 16.42 -21.19 -25.45
CA THR A 36 15.92 -19.97 -24.83
C THR A 36 15.31 -19.06 -25.89
N LEU A 37 14.00 -18.92 -25.91
CA LEU A 37 13.33 -17.85 -26.64
C LEU A 37 13.62 -16.53 -25.89
N ARG A 38 14.62 -15.80 -26.35
CA ARG A 38 14.79 -14.38 -26.00
C ARG A 38 13.84 -13.57 -26.86
N LEU A 39 12.71 -13.16 -26.31
CA LEU A 39 11.94 -12.02 -26.83
C LEU A 39 12.72 -10.75 -26.47
N GLN A 40 13.46 -10.20 -27.44
CA GLN A 40 13.99 -8.84 -27.34
C GLN A 40 12.83 -7.86 -27.53
N LEU A 41 12.31 -7.32 -26.44
CA LEU A 41 11.58 -6.07 -26.48
C LEU A 41 12.60 -4.93 -26.52
N VAL A 42 12.43 -4.06 -27.50
CA VAL A 42 13.29 -2.92 -27.84
C VAL A 42 13.51 -2.06 -26.61
N GLY A 43 14.72 -2.07 -26.07
CA GLY A 43 15.11 -1.25 -24.93
C GLY A 43 15.23 0.22 -25.30
N TYR A 44 14.61 1.07 -24.54
CA TYR A 44 15.02 2.47 -24.41
C TYR A 44 16.44 2.51 -23.80
N PRO A 45 17.33 3.39 -24.26
CA PRO A 45 18.68 3.47 -23.71
C PRO A 45 18.63 3.98 -22.27
N THR A 46 18.90 3.09 -21.32
CA THR A 46 18.98 3.31 -19.88
C THR A 46 19.76 4.56 -19.48
N ARG A 47 20.80 4.90 -20.26
CA ARG A 47 21.68 6.04 -20.02
C ARG A 47 20.97 7.41 -19.97
N ARG A 48 19.87 7.62 -20.72
CA ARG A 48 19.10 8.89 -20.68
C ARG A 48 18.18 8.99 -19.48
N VAL A 49 17.67 7.87 -19.01
CA VAL A 49 16.84 7.79 -17.81
C VAL A 49 17.71 8.00 -16.56
N ASP A 50 18.89 7.38 -16.52
CA ASP A 50 19.86 7.54 -15.43
C ASP A 50 20.37 8.98 -15.32
N GLU A 51 20.58 9.67 -16.46
CA GLU A 51 20.95 11.08 -16.50
C GLU A 51 19.81 12.00 -16.02
N ALA A 52 18.55 11.65 -16.29
CA ALA A 52 17.39 12.42 -15.83
C ALA A 52 17.14 12.22 -14.32
N LEU A 53 17.30 10.99 -13.83
CA LEU A 53 17.18 10.66 -12.40
C LEU A 53 18.31 11.29 -11.59
N ALA A 54 19.55 11.23 -12.06
CA ALA A 54 20.68 11.88 -11.42
C ALA A 54 20.51 13.41 -11.32
N ARG A 55 19.82 14.03 -12.28
CA ARG A 55 19.48 15.47 -12.23
C ARG A 55 18.38 15.74 -11.21
N LEU A 56 17.38 14.88 -11.12
CA LEU A 56 16.28 15.00 -10.14
C LEU A 56 16.82 14.82 -8.73
N ASP A 57 17.66 13.83 -8.49
CA ASP A 57 18.32 13.59 -7.19
C ASP A 57 19.24 14.74 -6.80
N ALA A 58 20.00 15.30 -7.75
CA ALA A 58 20.83 16.49 -7.51
C ALA A 58 19.96 17.72 -7.20
N GLN A 59 18.79 17.84 -7.79
CA GLN A 59 17.84 18.92 -7.57
C GLN A 59 17.15 18.79 -6.20
N ILE A 60 16.78 17.57 -5.81
CA ILE A 60 16.25 17.25 -4.48
C ILE A 60 17.31 17.52 -3.41
N ALA A 61 18.54 17.06 -3.62
CA ALA A 61 19.64 17.30 -2.70
C ALA A 61 20.01 18.79 -2.58
N ALA A 62 19.97 19.54 -3.68
CA ALA A 62 20.19 20.98 -3.68
C ALA A 62 19.07 21.76 -2.97
N ASN A 63 17.82 21.31 -3.10
CA ASN A 63 16.69 21.89 -2.37
C ASN A 63 16.77 21.56 -0.87
N ASP A 64 17.18 20.36 -0.50
CA ASP A 64 17.37 19.96 0.91
C ASP A 64 18.52 20.75 1.57
N LEU A 65 19.61 21.04 0.84
CA LEU A 65 20.71 21.88 1.29
C LEU A 65 20.28 23.37 1.42
N ARG A 66 19.42 23.86 0.53
CA ARG A 66 18.86 25.23 0.62
C ARG A 66 17.90 25.40 1.78
N LEU A 67 17.08 24.38 2.07
CA LEU A 67 16.18 24.37 3.24
C LEU A 67 16.96 24.35 4.57
N ARG A 68 18.22 23.92 4.57
CA ARG A 68 19.13 23.91 5.75
C ARG A 68 20.01 25.16 5.85
N GLY A 69 19.95 26.09 4.88
CA GLY A 69 20.77 27.30 4.91
C GLY A 69 22.26 27.08 4.54
N GLU A 70 22.62 25.92 4.00
CA GLU A 70 24.00 25.55 3.66
C GLU A 70 24.10 25.25 2.15
N GLY A 71 24.43 26.23 1.33
CA GLY A 71 24.73 25.95 -0.09
C GLY A 71 25.01 27.17 -0.95
N ALA A 72 26.12 27.12 -1.71
CA ALA A 72 26.44 28.06 -2.76
C ALA A 72 25.63 27.79 -4.05
N PRO A 73 25.37 28.80 -4.92
CA PRO A 73 24.58 28.63 -6.12
C PRO A 73 25.28 27.73 -7.16
N VAL A 74 24.55 26.78 -7.73
CA VAL A 74 25.02 25.90 -8.81
C VAL A 74 24.57 26.50 -10.15
N GLU A 75 25.50 26.77 -11.05
CA GLU A 75 25.23 27.19 -12.45
C GLU A 75 24.64 26.01 -13.25
N LEU A 76 23.45 26.20 -13.77
CA LEU A 76 22.78 25.25 -14.69
C LEU A 76 23.16 25.53 -16.13
N GLY A 77 23.87 24.60 -16.75
CA GLY A 77 24.21 24.62 -18.17
C GLY A 77 23.00 24.47 -19.10
N ALA A 78 23.04 25.15 -20.23
CA ALA A 78 21.99 25.27 -21.23
C ALA A 78 21.60 23.93 -21.89
N HIS A 79 20.29 23.78 -22.15
CA HIS A 79 19.66 22.66 -22.86
C HIS A 79 20.07 22.62 -24.36
N PRO A 80 20.39 21.45 -24.94
CA PRO A 80 20.40 21.26 -26.39
C PRO A 80 18.99 20.94 -26.93
N ALA A 81 18.67 21.55 -28.07
CA ALA A 81 17.40 21.39 -28.76
C ALA A 81 17.20 19.98 -29.35
N TYR A 82 15.94 19.58 -29.40
CA TYR A 82 15.46 18.32 -29.93
C TYR A 82 15.38 18.38 -31.46
N ASP A 83 16.10 17.50 -32.16
CA ASP A 83 15.99 17.30 -33.62
C ASP A 83 15.40 15.89 -33.86
N GLY A 84 14.22 15.90 -34.49
CA GLY A 84 13.47 14.71 -34.81
C GLY A 84 13.82 14.14 -36.17
N SER A 85 14.61 13.09 -36.24
CA SER A 85 14.76 12.30 -37.47
C SER A 85 14.49 10.81 -37.21
N ALA A 86 13.61 10.27 -38.05
CA ALA A 86 13.12 8.92 -38.05
C ALA A 86 14.18 7.88 -38.40
N ALA A 87 14.15 6.72 -37.80
CA ALA A 87 14.92 5.54 -38.16
C ALA A 87 14.01 4.39 -38.69
N PRO A 88 14.49 3.58 -39.63
CA PRO A 88 13.67 2.69 -40.44
C PRO A 88 13.42 1.31 -39.81
N THR A 89 12.30 0.74 -40.20
CA THR A 89 11.79 -0.59 -39.86
C THR A 89 12.58 -1.71 -40.58
N PRO A 90 12.92 -2.84 -39.95
CA PRO A 90 13.29 -4.06 -40.67
C PRO A 90 12.18 -5.11 -40.68
N ALA A 91 12.12 -5.83 -41.80
CA ALA A 91 11.11 -6.80 -42.19
C ALA A 91 11.28 -8.18 -41.52
N VAL A 92 10.12 -8.86 -41.42
CA VAL A 92 9.95 -10.23 -40.91
C VAL A 92 10.15 -11.24 -42.07
N PRO A 93 10.74 -12.41 -41.84
CA PRO A 93 10.45 -13.59 -42.65
C PRO A 93 9.73 -14.69 -41.88
N ALA A 94 8.74 -15.28 -42.55
CA ALA A 94 7.95 -16.42 -42.12
C ALA A 94 8.55 -17.75 -42.61
N SER A 95 8.35 -18.82 -41.84
CA SER A 95 8.34 -20.26 -42.31
C SER A 95 8.17 -21.13 -41.06
N ALA A 96 7.35 -22.07 -40.95
CA ALA A 96 6.60 -23.11 -41.62
C ALA A 96 6.56 -24.32 -40.68
N ALA A 97 5.39 -24.90 -40.62
CA ALA A 97 5.03 -26.05 -39.77
C ALA A 97 5.54 -27.40 -40.34
N THR A 98 5.68 -28.40 -39.50
CA THR A 98 5.31 -29.81 -39.88
C THR A 98 5.06 -30.68 -38.65
N ALA A 99 4.07 -31.58 -38.81
CA ALA A 99 3.52 -32.55 -37.89
C ALA A 99 4.13 -33.96 -38.05
N ALA A 100 3.95 -34.83 -37.06
CA ALA A 100 3.69 -36.29 -37.12
C ALA A 100 3.84 -36.86 -35.69
N SER A 101 2.92 -37.49 -35.12
CA SER A 101 2.09 -38.70 -35.16
C SER A 101 2.72 -39.97 -34.52
N SER A 102 1.92 -40.59 -33.60
CA SER A 102 1.71 -41.99 -33.25
C SER A 102 2.84 -42.76 -32.48
N THR A 103 2.61 -43.70 -31.58
CA THR A 103 1.59 -44.71 -31.27
C THR A 103 1.95 -45.49 -29.99
N THR A 104 0.92 -45.97 -29.28
CA THR A 104 0.65 -47.26 -28.59
C THR A 104 1.49 -47.77 -27.40
N ALA A 105 0.83 -47.92 -26.30
CA ALA A 105 0.28 -49.11 -25.58
C ALA A 105 1.22 -49.94 -24.70
N ALA A 106 0.95 -50.22 -23.47
CA ALA A 106 0.30 -51.37 -22.87
C ALA A 106 0.66 -51.59 -21.38
N ASP A 107 -0.37 -51.83 -20.62
CA ASP A 107 -0.58 -52.74 -19.47
C ASP A 107 0.47 -52.98 -18.37
N ALA A 108 0.05 -52.71 -17.13
CA ALA A 108 -0.15 -53.71 -16.05
C ALA A 108 -0.50 -53.06 -14.70
N ALA A 109 -1.61 -53.44 -14.12
CA ALA A 109 -1.99 -53.35 -12.70
C ALA A 109 -1.83 -54.77 -12.08
N PRO A 110 -2.16 -55.03 -10.79
CA PRO A 110 -2.33 -54.20 -9.57
C PRO A 110 -1.68 -54.84 -8.31
N ALA A 111 -1.67 -54.14 -7.20
CA ALA A 111 -1.73 -54.81 -5.89
C ALA A 111 -2.34 -53.90 -4.81
N ALA A 112 -3.46 -54.32 -4.30
CA ALA A 112 -4.16 -53.78 -3.15
C ALA A 112 -3.48 -54.17 -1.83
N MET A 113 -3.41 -53.23 -0.88
CA MET A 113 -3.36 -53.58 0.55
C MET A 113 -4.29 -52.67 1.36
N ALA A 114 -5.24 -53.33 1.99
CA ALA A 114 -6.24 -52.82 2.86
C ALA A 114 -5.63 -52.26 4.17
N ALA A 115 -6.11 -51.14 4.63
CA ALA A 115 -5.95 -50.71 6.02
C ALA A 115 -7.33 -50.42 6.58
N SER A 116 -7.60 -51.06 7.67
CA SER A 116 -8.83 -51.18 8.45
C SER A 116 -9.47 -49.86 8.82
N SER A 117 -10.73 -49.75 8.49
CA SER A 117 -11.70 -48.79 9.05
C SER A 117 -12.13 -49.23 10.45
N THR A 118 -11.81 -48.41 11.45
CA THR A 118 -12.50 -48.53 12.73
C THR A 118 -13.69 -47.56 12.72
N THR A 119 -14.86 -48.12 12.51
CA THR A 119 -16.15 -47.48 12.61
C THR A 119 -16.43 -47.22 14.11
N VAL A 120 -16.55 -45.97 14.53
CA VAL A 120 -17.24 -45.60 15.76
C VAL A 120 -18.62 -45.08 15.34
N ALA A 121 -19.62 -45.88 15.73
CA ALA A 121 -21.04 -45.57 15.51
C ALA A 121 -21.55 -44.52 16.49
N GLY A 122 -22.38 -43.62 16.00
CA GLY A 122 -23.54 -43.07 16.65
C GLY A 122 -23.33 -41.96 17.69
N ALA A 123 -23.46 -40.73 17.22
CA ALA A 123 -24.11 -39.67 17.96
C ALA A 123 -24.82 -38.75 16.98
N GLU A 124 -26.14 -38.88 16.94
CA GLU A 124 -27.05 -38.00 16.22
C GLU A 124 -27.03 -36.59 16.82
N GLY A 125 -27.03 -35.56 15.97
CA GLY A 125 -27.48 -34.19 16.31
C GLY A 125 -26.49 -33.34 17.07
N GLY A 126 -25.25 -33.17 16.61
CA GLY A 126 -24.34 -32.09 17.01
C GLY A 126 -24.43 -30.93 16.05
N GLU A 127 -25.14 -29.86 16.38
CA GLU A 127 -24.94 -28.55 15.77
C GLU A 127 -23.45 -28.21 15.79
N ASP A 128 -22.82 -28.18 14.63
CA ASP A 128 -21.42 -27.75 14.46
C ASP A 128 -21.31 -26.26 14.75
N ARG A 129 -21.18 -25.95 16.05
CA ARG A 129 -20.89 -24.60 16.52
C ARG A 129 -19.39 -24.34 16.34
N SER A 130 -19.00 -23.73 15.22
CA SER A 130 -17.71 -23.05 15.20
C SER A 130 -17.54 -22.25 16.50
N PRO A 131 -16.42 -22.36 17.23
CA PRO A 131 -16.29 -21.79 18.57
C PRO A 131 -16.60 -20.28 18.50
N ARG A 132 -17.72 -19.90 19.12
CA ARG A 132 -18.03 -18.48 19.32
C ARG A 132 -17.00 -17.95 20.29
N ILE A 133 -16.26 -16.90 19.89
CA ILE A 133 -15.37 -16.19 20.81
C ILE A 133 -16.28 -15.53 21.85
N GLU A 134 -16.18 -15.98 23.10
CA GLU A 134 -16.76 -15.25 24.20
C GLU A 134 -15.80 -14.10 24.55
N TRP A 135 -16.23 -12.88 24.21
CA TRP A 135 -15.52 -11.67 24.56
C TRP A 135 -15.64 -11.40 26.05
N GLY A 136 -14.52 -11.27 26.75
CA GLY A 136 -14.47 -10.92 28.17
C GLY A 136 -13.66 -9.63 28.40
N MET A 137 -13.60 -9.22 29.66
CA MET A 137 -12.84 -8.02 30.05
C MET A 137 -11.37 -8.08 29.59
N ALA A 138 -10.73 -9.24 29.61
CA ALA A 138 -9.36 -9.43 29.15
C ALA A 138 -9.18 -9.12 27.66
N ASP A 139 -10.17 -9.41 26.81
CA ASP A 139 -10.13 -9.10 25.39
C ASP A 139 -10.26 -7.59 25.17
N LEU A 140 -11.09 -6.91 25.98
CA LEU A 140 -11.20 -5.43 25.94
C LEU A 140 -9.89 -4.75 26.39
N VAL A 141 -9.20 -5.30 27.41
CA VAL A 141 -7.88 -4.80 27.84
C VAL A 141 -6.85 -4.91 26.70
N VAL A 142 -6.86 -6.03 25.94
CA VAL A 142 -5.97 -6.19 24.78
C VAL A 142 -6.27 -5.14 23.71
N VAL A 143 -7.55 -4.95 23.37
CA VAL A 143 -7.94 -3.93 22.37
C VAL A 143 -7.59 -2.52 22.87
N ALA A 144 -7.81 -2.21 24.14
CA ALA A 144 -7.42 -0.94 24.74
C ALA A 144 -5.90 -0.72 24.69
N ALA A 145 -5.09 -1.78 24.90
CA ALA A 145 -3.64 -1.71 24.74
C ALA A 145 -3.21 -1.39 23.30
N TYR A 146 -3.93 -1.93 22.29
CA TYR A 146 -3.67 -1.58 20.88
C TYR A 146 -4.01 -0.12 20.59
N VAL A 147 -5.15 0.38 21.07
CA VAL A 147 -5.51 1.79 20.97
C VAL A 147 -4.46 2.66 21.67
N GLY A 148 -4.00 2.26 22.85
CA GLY A 148 -2.93 2.96 23.58
C GLY A 148 -1.61 2.98 22.81
N THR A 149 -1.23 1.87 22.13
CA THR A 149 -0.03 1.82 21.27
C THR A 149 -0.20 2.73 20.05
N ALA A 150 -1.37 2.73 19.39
CA ALA A 150 -1.66 3.60 18.25
C ALA A 150 -1.62 5.08 18.66
N LEU A 151 -2.20 5.41 19.82
CA LEU A 151 -2.11 6.77 20.40
C LEU A 151 -0.65 7.16 20.75
N HIS A 152 0.17 6.21 21.20
CA HIS A 152 1.59 6.45 21.43
C HIS A 152 2.31 6.78 20.11
N VAL A 153 2.07 6.01 19.04
CA VAL A 153 2.66 6.26 17.72
C VAL A 153 2.27 7.64 17.18
N LEU A 154 1.02 8.03 17.35
CA LEU A 154 0.47 9.31 16.86
C LEU A 154 0.52 10.43 17.90
N SER A 155 1.18 10.24 19.06
CA SER A 155 1.08 11.16 20.21
C SER A 155 1.51 12.60 19.90
N ASN A 156 2.49 12.81 19.02
CA ASN A 156 2.92 14.14 18.63
C ASN A 156 1.90 14.87 17.73
N LEU A 157 0.99 14.13 17.09
CA LEU A 157 -0.12 14.69 16.29
C LEU A 157 -1.33 15.00 17.17
N VAL A 158 -1.49 14.32 18.34
CA VAL A 158 -2.55 14.62 19.30
C VAL A 158 -2.43 16.08 19.75
N GLY A 159 -3.52 16.85 19.66
CA GLY A 159 -3.56 18.29 19.93
C GLY A 159 -3.00 19.17 18.80
N LYS A 160 -2.47 18.57 17.72
CA LYS A 160 -1.95 19.27 16.53
C LYS A 160 -2.60 18.81 15.23
N VAL A 161 -3.73 18.13 15.30
CA VAL A 161 -4.40 17.53 14.15
C VAL A 161 -4.66 18.52 13.02
N SER A 162 -5.03 19.76 13.34
CA SER A 162 -5.26 20.83 12.36
C SER A 162 -4.05 21.72 12.11
N SER A 163 -2.98 21.62 12.92
CA SER A 163 -1.83 22.54 12.88
C SER A 163 -0.50 21.84 12.62
N GLY A 164 -0.50 20.54 12.36
CA GLY A 164 0.71 19.76 12.10
C GLY A 164 0.54 18.77 10.97
N TYR A 165 1.68 18.40 10.37
CA TYR A 165 1.81 17.30 9.41
C TYR A 165 2.72 16.22 9.96
N LEU A 166 2.49 14.97 9.58
CA LEU A 166 3.46 13.89 9.75
C LEU A 166 4.65 14.17 8.83
N SER A 167 5.81 14.42 9.43
CA SER A 167 6.96 15.06 8.76
C SER A 167 7.60 14.21 7.65
N GLN A 168 7.38 12.91 7.65
CA GLN A 168 8.05 12.00 6.72
C GLN A 168 7.24 11.68 5.46
N GLY A 169 5.97 12.14 5.42
CA GLY A 169 5.05 11.98 4.29
C GLY A 169 4.12 13.18 4.20
N VAL A 170 4.65 14.41 4.26
CA VAL A 170 3.83 15.64 4.27
C VAL A 170 2.91 15.71 3.05
N GLN A 171 3.44 15.44 1.86
CA GLN A 171 2.66 15.48 0.63
C GLN A 171 1.58 14.40 0.59
N ASP A 172 1.89 13.19 1.06
CA ASP A 172 0.91 12.09 1.12
C ASP A 172 -0.16 12.39 2.17
N HIS A 173 0.23 12.91 3.34
CA HIS A 173 -0.69 13.37 4.37
C HIS A 173 -1.68 14.41 3.79
N GLN A 174 -1.18 15.43 3.08
CA GLN A 174 -2.00 16.46 2.42
C GLN A 174 -2.94 15.84 1.37
N ALA A 175 -2.42 14.90 0.54
CA ALA A 175 -3.21 14.25 -0.49
C ALA A 175 -4.35 13.41 0.12
N PHE A 176 -4.10 12.65 1.19
CA PHE A 176 -5.15 11.84 1.81
C PHE A 176 -6.18 12.69 2.54
N GLU A 177 -5.79 13.79 3.19
CA GLU A 177 -6.75 14.76 3.73
C GLU A 177 -7.62 15.32 2.61
N TRP A 178 -7.00 15.66 1.46
CA TRP A 178 -7.75 16.12 0.30
C TRP A 178 -8.69 15.03 -0.23
N TYR A 179 -8.29 13.76 -0.30
CA TYR A 179 -9.16 12.65 -0.73
C TYR A 179 -10.36 12.45 0.21
N PHE A 180 -10.19 12.61 1.52
CA PHE A 180 -11.32 12.63 2.47
C PHE A 180 -12.23 13.82 2.21
N GLY A 181 -11.67 15.01 1.97
CA GLY A 181 -12.42 16.20 1.56
C GLY A 181 -13.19 15.98 0.25
N ALA A 182 -12.55 15.40 -0.78
CA ALA A 182 -13.17 15.09 -2.07
C ALA A 182 -14.31 14.07 -1.94
N SER A 183 -14.13 13.05 -1.12
CA SER A 183 -15.19 12.08 -0.83
C SER A 183 -16.38 12.75 -0.13
N ALA A 184 -16.12 13.62 0.85
CA ALA A 184 -17.16 14.36 1.57
C ALA A 184 -17.89 15.36 0.66
N HIS A 185 -17.15 16.09 -0.18
CA HIS A 185 -17.71 17.02 -1.17
C HIS A 185 -18.60 16.27 -2.16
N ASN A 186 -18.13 15.16 -2.73
CA ASN A 186 -18.88 14.37 -3.69
C ASN A 186 -20.18 13.79 -3.08
N VAL A 187 -20.13 13.34 -1.82
CA VAL A 187 -21.32 12.88 -1.09
C VAL A 187 -22.30 14.03 -0.86
N ALA A 188 -21.83 15.20 -0.40
CA ALA A 188 -22.67 16.37 -0.10
C ALA A 188 -23.35 16.95 -1.36
N THR A 189 -22.66 16.91 -2.50
CA THR A 189 -23.15 17.43 -3.79
C THR A 189 -23.78 16.39 -4.70
N PHE A 190 -23.86 15.13 -4.25
CA PHE A 190 -24.33 13.99 -5.09
C PHE A 190 -23.55 13.84 -6.40
N SER A 191 -22.25 14.18 -6.37
CA SER A 191 -21.34 14.06 -7.50
C SER A 191 -20.79 12.64 -7.63
N ASN A 192 -20.11 12.34 -8.76
CA ASN A 192 -19.49 11.05 -9.00
C ASN A 192 -18.42 10.74 -7.93
N PRO A 193 -18.56 9.70 -7.09
CA PRO A 193 -17.61 9.38 -6.04
C PRO A 193 -16.25 8.90 -6.55
N LEU A 194 -16.14 8.54 -7.85
CA LEU A 194 -14.93 8.02 -8.48
C LEU A 194 -14.14 9.09 -9.26
N PHE A 195 -14.58 10.35 -9.19
CA PHE A 195 -13.96 11.44 -9.94
C PHE A 195 -14.10 12.76 -9.19
N SER A 196 -13.11 13.65 -9.33
CA SER A 196 -13.19 15.02 -8.84
C SER A 196 -12.53 15.97 -9.83
N ASP A 197 -13.17 17.12 -10.06
CA ASP A 197 -12.61 18.23 -10.82
C ASP A 197 -12.05 19.34 -9.91
N ARG A 198 -11.97 19.10 -8.61
CA ARG A 198 -11.50 20.09 -7.65
C ARG A 198 -9.99 20.31 -7.67
N GLN A 199 -9.19 19.38 -8.21
CA GLN A 199 -7.80 19.59 -8.62
C GLN A 199 -7.64 19.21 -10.10
N ASN A 200 -6.53 19.64 -10.72
CA ASN A 200 -6.27 19.43 -12.14
C ASN A 200 -7.41 19.96 -13.04
N PHE A 201 -8.01 21.07 -12.67
CA PHE A 201 -9.12 21.63 -13.42
C PHE A 201 -8.66 22.15 -14.79
N PRO A 202 -9.43 21.94 -15.88
CA PRO A 202 -10.75 21.32 -15.96
C PRO A 202 -10.73 19.79 -16.21
N ASP A 203 -9.55 19.17 -16.29
CA ASP A 203 -9.41 17.77 -16.64
C ASP A 203 -9.83 16.85 -15.48
N GLY A 204 -9.56 17.27 -14.27
CA GLY A 204 -9.92 16.55 -13.03
C GLY A 204 -9.03 15.36 -12.74
N VAL A 205 -9.44 14.53 -11.77
CA VAL A 205 -8.70 13.37 -11.26
C VAL A 205 -9.60 12.15 -11.15
N ASN A 206 -9.12 11.02 -11.64
CA ASN A 206 -9.76 9.72 -11.47
C ASN A 206 -9.43 9.16 -10.08
N LEU A 207 -10.38 9.26 -9.15
CA LEU A 207 -10.18 8.80 -7.77
C LEU A 207 -10.04 7.27 -7.67
N MET A 208 -10.60 6.52 -8.63
CA MET A 208 -10.45 5.06 -8.65
C MET A 208 -9.08 4.62 -9.17
N ALA A 209 -8.44 5.44 -10.01
CA ALA A 209 -7.07 5.21 -10.48
C ALA A 209 -6.00 5.78 -9.53
N ASN A 210 -6.41 6.31 -8.39
CA ASN A 210 -5.56 6.84 -7.34
C ASN A 210 -5.85 6.12 -6.01
N ALA A 211 -4.94 6.22 -5.05
CA ALA A 211 -5.10 5.63 -3.71
C ALA A 211 -6.10 6.42 -2.83
N ALA A 212 -7.24 6.81 -3.39
CA ALA A 212 -8.17 7.76 -2.76
C ALA A 212 -8.99 7.18 -1.58
N VAL A 213 -8.77 5.93 -1.19
CA VAL A 213 -9.42 5.24 -0.05
C VAL A 213 -10.93 5.49 0.05
N THR A 214 -11.63 5.50 -1.10
CA THR A 214 -13.07 5.80 -1.15
C THR A 214 -13.91 4.86 -0.29
N GLY A 215 -13.42 3.62 -0.04
CA GLY A 215 -14.03 2.67 0.89
C GLY A 215 -14.02 3.11 2.36
N LEU A 216 -13.21 4.11 2.71
CA LEU A 216 -13.22 4.78 4.01
C LEU A 216 -13.79 6.20 3.89
N GLY A 217 -13.41 6.95 2.85
CA GLY A 217 -13.79 8.34 2.67
C GLY A 217 -15.30 8.53 2.53
N VAL A 218 -15.98 7.69 1.74
CA VAL A 218 -17.43 7.79 1.55
C VAL A 218 -18.22 7.48 2.85
N PRO A 219 -17.97 6.36 3.57
CA PRO A 219 -18.62 6.12 4.86
C PRO A 219 -18.32 7.17 5.94
N LEU A 220 -17.12 7.75 5.91
CA LEU A 220 -16.68 8.77 6.87
C LEU A 220 -16.98 10.21 6.40
N ALA A 221 -17.66 10.40 5.25
CA ALA A 221 -18.07 11.73 4.78
C ALA A 221 -18.82 12.56 5.82
N PRO A 222 -19.76 12.00 6.62
CA PRO A 222 -20.40 12.76 7.69
C PRO A 222 -19.43 13.26 8.76
N LEU A 223 -18.40 12.45 9.11
CA LEU A 223 -17.35 12.87 10.04
C LEU A 223 -16.50 14.01 9.44
N THR A 224 -16.13 13.88 8.18
CA THR A 224 -15.34 14.88 7.45
C THR A 224 -16.10 16.21 7.34
N LEU A 225 -17.39 16.18 7.02
CA LEU A 225 -18.23 17.38 6.96
C LEU A 225 -18.43 18.04 8.32
N ALA A 226 -18.49 17.26 9.40
CA ALA A 226 -18.73 17.76 10.75
C ALA A 226 -17.45 18.28 11.44
N LEU A 227 -16.31 17.61 11.27
CA LEU A 227 -15.08 17.84 12.04
C LEU A 227 -13.86 18.16 11.17
N GLY A 228 -14.00 18.13 9.84
CA GLY A 228 -12.93 18.39 8.89
C GLY A 228 -12.12 17.15 8.49
N ALA A 229 -11.43 17.26 7.36
CA ALA A 229 -10.62 16.18 6.79
C ALA A 229 -9.41 15.79 7.67
N HIS A 230 -8.83 16.75 8.39
CA HIS A 230 -7.72 16.53 9.30
C HIS A 230 -8.08 15.55 10.44
N VAL A 231 -9.28 15.73 11.01
CA VAL A 231 -9.80 14.83 12.05
C VAL A 231 -10.08 13.43 11.47
N THR A 232 -10.65 13.40 10.27
CA THR A 232 -10.92 12.12 9.60
C THR A 232 -9.63 11.35 9.33
N PHE A 233 -8.59 12.00 8.82
CA PHE A 233 -7.27 11.41 8.61
C PHE A 233 -6.71 10.84 9.91
N PHE A 234 -6.67 11.64 10.98
CA PHE A 234 -6.20 11.19 12.30
C PHE A 234 -6.96 9.96 12.82
N VAL A 235 -8.30 9.98 12.70
CA VAL A 235 -9.16 8.87 13.13
C VAL A 235 -8.88 7.60 12.30
N VAL A 236 -8.68 7.75 10.99
CA VAL A 236 -8.38 6.62 10.11
C VAL A 236 -7.02 6.02 10.44
N GLU A 237 -5.97 6.83 10.65
CA GLU A 237 -4.66 6.33 11.06
C GLU A 237 -4.72 5.60 12.41
N LEU A 238 -5.39 6.19 13.39
CA LEU A 238 -5.55 5.59 14.72
C LEU A 238 -6.29 4.25 14.67
N LEU A 239 -7.45 4.24 14.00
CA LEU A 239 -8.29 3.04 13.90
C LEU A 239 -7.71 2.03 12.90
N GLY A 240 -6.95 2.48 11.90
CA GLY A 240 -6.22 1.63 10.99
C GLY A 240 -5.20 0.76 11.72
N LEU A 241 -4.30 1.38 12.49
CA LEU A 241 -3.31 0.67 13.32
C LEU A 241 -3.97 -0.25 14.35
N ALA A 242 -4.80 0.32 15.23
CA ALA A 242 -5.43 -0.43 16.31
C ALA A 242 -6.43 -1.48 15.80
N GLY A 243 -7.19 -1.15 14.77
CA GLY A 243 -8.18 -2.03 14.14
C GLY A 243 -7.51 -3.21 13.41
N THR A 244 -6.39 -2.98 12.72
CA THR A 244 -5.60 -4.06 12.11
C THR A 244 -5.08 -5.03 13.17
N ALA A 245 -4.48 -4.52 14.26
CA ALA A 245 -4.05 -5.35 15.40
C ALA A 245 -5.22 -6.15 16.00
N ALA A 246 -6.35 -5.50 16.25
CA ALA A 246 -7.54 -6.12 16.82
C ALA A 246 -8.17 -7.17 15.90
N ALA A 247 -8.18 -6.93 14.58
CA ALA A 247 -8.70 -7.88 13.59
C ALA A 247 -7.83 -9.15 13.51
N TRP A 248 -6.50 -9.01 13.54
CA TRP A 248 -5.59 -10.17 13.62
C TRP A 248 -5.69 -10.89 14.98
N TYR A 249 -5.81 -10.16 16.09
CA TYR A 249 -6.12 -10.73 17.40
C TYR A 249 -7.38 -11.59 17.34
N TRP A 250 -8.49 -11.03 16.82
CA TRP A 250 -9.75 -11.74 16.63
C TRP A 250 -9.56 -13.01 15.77
N PHE A 251 -8.83 -12.90 14.64
CA PHE A 251 -8.55 -14.03 13.75
C PHE A 251 -7.82 -15.15 14.48
N LEU A 252 -6.74 -14.84 15.21
CA LEU A 252 -5.95 -15.82 15.96
C LEU A 252 -6.76 -16.45 17.08
N ARG A 253 -7.56 -15.66 17.83
CA ARG A 253 -8.51 -16.16 18.82
C ARG A 253 -9.52 -17.11 18.20
N ARG A 254 -10.05 -16.78 17.03
CA ARG A 254 -10.99 -17.61 16.30
C ARG A 254 -10.38 -18.93 15.80
N ARG A 255 -9.07 -18.96 15.59
CA ARG A 255 -8.33 -20.21 15.33
C ARG A 255 -8.02 -21.00 16.60
N GLY A 256 -8.54 -20.57 17.72
CA GLY A 256 -8.45 -21.27 19.01
C GLY A 256 -7.19 -21.00 19.81
N LEU A 257 -6.34 -20.00 19.43
CA LEU A 257 -5.14 -19.68 20.18
C LEU A 257 -5.49 -19.00 21.51
N VAL A 258 -4.67 -19.23 22.52
CA VAL A 258 -4.82 -18.58 23.83
C VAL A 258 -4.66 -17.06 23.73
N ARG A 259 -5.29 -16.32 24.66
CA ARG A 259 -5.30 -14.83 24.63
C ARG A 259 -3.90 -14.20 24.53
N PRO A 260 -2.90 -14.57 25.35
CA PRO A 260 -1.58 -13.98 25.26
C PRO A 260 -0.89 -14.22 23.90
N ALA A 261 -1.05 -15.41 23.33
CA ALA A 261 -0.52 -15.74 22.01
C ALA A 261 -1.14 -14.86 20.90
N ALA A 262 -2.46 -14.76 20.92
CA ALA A 262 -3.18 -13.91 19.96
C ALA A 262 -2.86 -12.42 20.16
N ALA A 263 -2.66 -11.96 21.41
CA ALA A 263 -2.32 -10.58 21.72
C ALA A 263 -0.95 -10.18 21.16
N VAL A 264 0.07 -11.03 21.31
CA VAL A 264 1.40 -10.78 20.73
C VAL A 264 1.35 -10.80 19.20
N GLY A 265 0.63 -11.77 18.59
CA GLY A 265 0.47 -11.84 17.14
C GLY A 265 -0.27 -10.63 16.58
N GLY A 266 -1.39 -10.22 17.19
CA GLY A 266 -2.13 -9.03 16.79
C GLY A 266 -1.30 -7.75 16.94
N TRP A 267 -0.52 -7.62 18.01
CA TRP A 267 0.35 -6.45 18.20
C TRP A 267 1.39 -6.35 17.07
N LEU A 268 2.08 -7.45 16.75
CA LEU A 268 3.08 -7.41 15.68
C LEU A 268 2.46 -7.05 14.32
N THR A 269 1.26 -7.55 14.01
CA THR A 269 0.61 -7.22 12.74
C THR A 269 0.12 -5.78 12.64
N GLY A 270 -0.22 -5.13 13.74
CA GLY A 270 -0.66 -3.73 13.73
C GLY A 270 0.45 -2.71 13.91
N PHE A 271 1.60 -3.12 14.51
CA PHE A 271 2.65 -2.19 14.93
C PHE A 271 4.05 -2.59 14.48
N ALA A 272 4.20 -3.52 13.53
CA ALA A 272 5.48 -3.79 12.90
C ALA A 272 6.04 -2.50 12.26
N PRO A 273 7.37 -2.39 12.08
CA PRO A 273 7.99 -1.21 11.51
C PRO A 273 7.36 -0.70 10.22
N ALA A 274 6.98 -1.60 9.29
CA ALA A 274 6.28 -1.23 8.08
C ALA A 274 4.94 -0.51 8.35
N MET A 275 4.14 -1.00 9.31
CA MET A 275 2.87 -0.37 9.67
C MET A 275 3.07 1.04 10.22
N VAL A 276 4.10 1.23 11.04
CA VAL A 276 4.46 2.53 11.62
C VAL A 276 5.04 3.48 10.56
N SER A 277 5.81 2.94 9.62
CA SER A 277 6.34 3.68 8.48
C SER A 277 5.20 4.20 7.59
N HIS A 278 4.27 3.33 7.20
CA HIS A 278 3.10 3.72 6.41
C HIS A 278 2.15 4.67 7.14
N ALA A 279 2.09 4.64 8.46
CA ALA A 279 1.30 5.61 9.23
C ALA A 279 1.77 7.08 9.09
N ASN A 280 2.85 7.34 8.35
CA ASN A 280 3.26 8.70 7.97
C ASN A 280 2.48 9.28 6.77
N GLY A 281 1.42 8.64 6.29
CA GLY A 281 0.61 9.21 5.22
C GLY A 281 0.00 8.19 4.26
N HIS A 282 0.02 6.89 4.57
CA HIS A 282 -0.54 5.84 3.73
C HIS A 282 -1.68 5.07 4.43
N PRO A 283 -2.83 5.68 4.68
CA PRO A 283 -3.95 5.04 5.38
C PRO A 283 -4.47 3.77 4.69
N ASN A 284 -4.27 3.61 3.39
CA ASN A 284 -4.56 2.39 2.64
C ASN A 284 -3.68 1.19 3.07
N PHE A 285 -2.44 1.42 3.52
CA PHE A 285 -1.52 0.40 4.03
C PHE A 285 -1.58 0.24 5.55
N VAL A 286 -2.27 1.13 6.24
CA VAL A 286 -2.49 1.04 7.70
C VAL A 286 -3.84 0.38 8.00
N SER A 287 -4.87 0.65 7.19
CA SER A 287 -6.23 0.13 7.35
C SER A 287 -6.41 -1.29 6.80
N LEU A 288 -5.63 -2.25 7.30
CA LEU A 288 -5.61 -3.64 6.84
C LEU A 288 -6.56 -4.57 7.62
N PHE A 289 -7.48 -4.01 8.40
CA PHE A 289 -8.37 -4.76 9.32
C PHE A 289 -9.32 -5.72 8.60
N LEU A 290 -9.61 -5.54 7.29
CA LEU A 290 -10.43 -6.47 6.53
C LEU A 290 -9.67 -7.74 6.12
N LEU A 291 -8.35 -7.69 5.96
CA LEU A 291 -7.55 -8.82 5.46
C LEU A 291 -7.69 -10.08 6.33
N PRO A 292 -7.57 -10.06 7.67
CA PRO A 292 -7.78 -11.25 8.49
C PRO A 292 -9.25 -11.73 8.48
N VAL A 293 -10.22 -10.82 8.23
CA VAL A 293 -11.64 -11.20 8.08
C VAL A 293 -11.86 -11.92 6.74
N ILE A 294 -11.26 -11.42 5.66
CA ILE A 294 -11.24 -12.07 4.34
C ILE A 294 -10.60 -13.46 4.45
N LEU A 295 -9.44 -13.55 5.10
CA LEU A 295 -8.74 -14.83 5.32
C LEU A 295 -9.61 -15.81 6.13
N ASP A 296 -10.33 -15.37 7.17
CA ASP A 296 -11.29 -16.21 7.88
C ASP A 296 -12.38 -16.78 6.95
N ARG A 297 -12.90 -15.95 6.05
CA ARG A 297 -13.89 -16.39 5.06
C ARG A 297 -13.31 -17.42 4.09
N VAL A 298 -12.11 -17.18 3.55
CA VAL A 298 -11.42 -18.14 2.67
C VAL A 298 -11.25 -19.51 3.37
N LEU A 299 -10.77 -19.50 4.61
CA LEU A 299 -10.59 -20.76 5.36
C LEU A 299 -11.92 -21.48 5.65
N ARG A 300 -13.04 -20.75 5.84
CA ARG A 300 -14.37 -21.34 6.05
C ARG A 300 -14.97 -21.97 4.81
N LEU A 301 -14.47 -21.68 3.61
CA LEU A 301 -14.91 -22.34 2.38
C LEU A 301 -14.57 -23.83 2.36
N THR A 302 -13.71 -24.32 3.26
CA THR A 302 -13.49 -25.74 3.50
C THR A 302 -14.66 -26.42 4.24
N GLU A 303 -15.59 -25.67 4.85
CA GLU A 303 -16.79 -26.19 5.51
C GLU A 303 -17.91 -26.46 4.49
N ARG A 304 -18.59 -27.60 4.58
CA ARG A 304 -19.54 -28.04 3.52
C ARG A 304 -20.84 -27.26 3.43
N ASP A 305 -21.35 -26.77 4.55
CA ASP A 305 -22.77 -26.38 4.66
C ASP A 305 -23.08 -24.89 4.41
N ARG A 306 -22.07 -24.03 4.20
CA ARG A 306 -22.26 -22.56 4.11
C ARG A 306 -21.56 -21.89 2.93
N LYS A 307 -21.18 -22.63 1.90
CA LYS A 307 -20.37 -22.13 0.78
C LYS A 307 -20.97 -20.91 0.07
N VAL A 308 -22.28 -20.89 -0.15
CA VAL A 308 -22.95 -19.75 -0.81
C VAL A 308 -22.87 -18.52 0.08
N ARG A 309 -23.24 -18.64 1.35
CA ARG A 309 -23.19 -17.52 2.30
C ARG A 309 -21.77 -16.97 2.49
N ASP A 310 -20.81 -17.86 2.77
CA ASP A 310 -19.44 -17.44 3.02
C ASP A 310 -18.77 -16.95 1.74
N GLY A 311 -19.15 -17.46 0.55
CA GLY A 311 -18.74 -16.93 -0.76
C GLY A 311 -19.30 -15.53 -1.01
N VAL A 312 -20.60 -15.28 -0.76
CA VAL A 312 -21.17 -13.93 -0.90
C VAL A 312 -20.50 -12.93 0.05
N VAL A 313 -20.34 -13.32 1.33
CA VAL A 313 -19.66 -12.45 2.31
C VAL A 313 -18.20 -12.18 1.91
N LEU A 314 -17.49 -13.19 1.40
CA LEU A 314 -16.15 -13.03 0.85
C LEU A 314 -16.14 -11.99 -0.28
N GLY A 315 -17.07 -12.10 -1.24
CA GLY A 315 -17.19 -11.16 -2.35
C GLY A 315 -17.44 -9.72 -1.89
N LEU A 316 -18.32 -9.52 -0.91
CA LEU A 316 -18.59 -8.19 -0.35
C LEU A 316 -17.36 -7.60 0.37
N LEU A 317 -16.64 -8.42 1.15
CA LEU A 317 -15.43 -7.98 1.85
C LEU A 317 -14.29 -7.63 0.88
N VAL A 318 -14.09 -8.45 -0.15
CA VAL A 318 -13.11 -8.20 -1.23
C VAL A 318 -13.47 -6.91 -1.96
N THR A 319 -14.75 -6.70 -2.29
CA THR A 319 -15.24 -5.45 -2.88
C THR A 319 -14.90 -4.26 -2.01
N TRP A 320 -15.19 -4.33 -0.72
CA TRP A 320 -14.88 -3.22 0.20
C TRP A 320 -13.37 -2.96 0.29
N GLN A 321 -12.55 -4.04 0.36
CA GLN A 321 -11.09 -3.91 0.39
C GLN A 321 -10.54 -3.26 -0.89
N ILE A 322 -11.10 -3.53 -2.07
CA ILE A 322 -10.73 -2.88 -3.33
C ILE A 322 -10.88 -1.35 -3.24
N PHE A 323 -11.97 -0.86 -2.63
CA PHE A 323 -12.18 0.57 -2.42
C PHE A 323 -11.32 1.19 -1.30
N ILE A 324 -10.70 0.39 -0.42
CA ILE A 324 -9.71 0.87 0.55
C ILE A 324 -8.31 0.86 -0.08
N GLY A 325 -7.98 -0.21 -0.79
CA GLY A 325 -6.69 -0.37 -1.46
C GLY A 325 -6.58 -1.75 -2.11
N GLU A 326 -6.28 -1.78 -3.38
CA GLU A 326 -6.14 -2.99 -4.18
C GLU A 326 -4.83 -3.72 -3.91
N GLU A 327 -3.74 -2.97 -3.73
CA GLU A 327 -2.41 -3.53 -3.55
C GLU A 327 -2.28 -4.39 -2.28
N PRO A 328 -2.77 -3.99 -1.09
CA PRO A 328 -2.79 -4.88 0.08
C PRO A 328 -3.58 -6.17 -0.15
N LEU A 329 -4.65 -6.13 -0.95
CA LEU A 329 -5.41 -7.33 -1.32
C LEU A 329 -4.59 -8.26 -2.22
N LEU A 330 -3.85 -7.71 -3.18
CA LEU A 330 -2.92 -8.46 -4.04
C LEU A 330 -1.81 -9.12 -3.20
N LEU A 331 -1.18 -8.36 -2.29
CA LEU A 331 -0.16 -8.89 -1.38
C LEU A 331 -0.71 -10.06 -0.54
N MET A 332 -1.93 -9.91 -0.01
CA MET A 332 -2.59 -10.99 0.73
C MET A 332 -2.86 -12.21 -0.18
N ALA A 333 -3.31 -12.00 -1.42
CA ALA A 333 -3.59 -13.10 -2.35
C ALA A 333 -2.32 -13.91 -2.67
N ILE A 334 -1.18 -13.24 -2.85
CA ILE A 334 0.13 -13.88 -3.03
C ILE A 334 0.52 -14.66 -1.77
N GLY A 335 0.33 -14.08 -0.60
CA GLY A 335 0.58 -14.79 0.67
C GLY A 335 -0.28 -16.03 0.83
N VAL A 336 -1.58 -15.95 0.51
CA VAL A 336 -2.51 -17.10 0.52
C VAL A 336 -2.08 -18.17 -0.49
N LEU A 337 -1.61 -17.74 -1.66
CA LEU A 337 -1.09 -18.67 -2.69
C LEU A 337 0.11 -19.45 -2.15
N VAL A 338 1.12 -18.79 -1.60
CA VAL A 338 2.34 -19.44 -1.08
C VAL A 338 1.98 -20.43 0.05
N VAL A 339 1.17 -19.99 1.03
CA VAL A 339 0.71 -20.87 2.11
C VAL A 339 -0.12 -22.03 1.55
N GLY A 340 -1.01 -21.76 0.61
CA GLY A 340 -1.87 -22.75 -0.03
C GLY A 340 -1.06 -23.83 -0.76
N LEU A 341 -0.02 -23.45 -1.48
CA LEU A 341 0.87 -24.40 -2.17
C LEU A 341 1.58 -25.33 -1.19
N VAL A 342 2.12 -24.80 -0.08
CA VAL A 342 2.76 -25.64 0.95
C VAL A 342 1.75 -26.58 1.59
N LEU A 343 0.56 -26.08 1.96
CA LEU A 343 -0.49 -26.92 2.57
C LEU A 343 -1.04 -27.96 1.61
N LEU A 344 -1.04 -27.68 0.30
CA LEU A 344 -1.44 -28.62 -0.73
C LEU A 344 -0.43 -29.80 -0.84
N VAL A 345 0.88 -29.51 -0.83
CA VAL A 345 1.93 -30.53 -0.79
C VAL A 345 1.72 -31.46 0.42
N HIS A 346 1.30 -30.90 1.55
CA HIS A 346 0.95 -31.68 2.75
C HIS A 346 -0.44 -32.31 2.73
N ARG A 347 -1.19 -32.20 1.62
CA ARG A 347 -2.57 -32.69 1.46
C ARG A 347 -3.52 -32.22 2.57
N ARG A 348 -3.33 -30.98 3.03
CA ARG A 348 -4.14 -30.33 4.06
C ARG A 348 -5.19 -29.37 3.50
N LEU A 349 -5.26 -29.25 2.18
CA LEU A 349 -6.18 -28.34 1.50
C LEU A 349 -7.01 -29.13 0.48
N ASP A 350 -8.33 -28.98 0.52
CA ASP A 350 -9.26 -29.51 -0.48
C ASP A 350 -9.81 -28.37 -1.33
N LEU A 351 -9.21 -28.19 -2.50
CA LEU A 351 -9.55 -27.12 -3.42
C LEU A 351 -10.90 -27.33 -4.11
N ALA A 352 -11.24 -28.59 -4.41
CA ALA A 352 -12.54 -28.91 -5.02
C ALA A 352 -13.69 -28.50 -4.07
N LEU A 353 -13.45 -28.60 -2.78
CA LEU A 353 -14.39 -28.17 -1.76
C LEU A 353 -14.51 -26.64 -1.69
N MET A 354 -13.41 -25.89 -1.88
CA MET A 354 -13.37 -24.43 -1.77
C MET A 354 -13.84 -23.72 -3.05
N ALA A 355 -13.57 -24.32 -4.22
CA ALA A 355 -13.75 -23.69 -5.53
C ALA A 355 -15.15 -23.08 -5.75
N PRO A 356 -16.28 -23.71 -5.39
CA PRO A 356 -17.59 -23.09 -5.58
C PRO A 356 -17.77 -21.82 -4.76
N GLY A 357 -17.31 -21.80 -3.50
CA GLY A 357 -17.39 -20.61 -2.65
C GLY A 357 -16.50 -19.47 -3.15
N VAL A 358 -15.28 -19.81 -3.62
CA VAL A 358 -14.37 -18.83 -4.26
C VAL A 358 -15.01 -18.25 -5.53
N ALA A 359 -15.60 -19.10 -6.38
CA ALA A 359 -16.25 -18.67 -7.62
C ALA A 359 -17.45 -17.72 -7.33
N ILE A 360 -18.26 -18.01 -6.30
CA ILE A 360 -19.35 -17.14 -5.87
C ILE A 360 -18.78 -15.81 -5.39
N GLY A 361 -17.75 -15.83 -4.53
CA GLY A 361 -17.11 -14.61 -4.02
C GLY A 361 -16.53 -13.75 -5.12
N ALA A 362 -15.80 -14.35 -6.06
CA ALA A 362 -15.27 -13.69 -7.23
C ALA A 362 -16.37 -13.10 -8.12
N GLY A 363 -17.46 -13.86 -8.37
CA GLY A 363 -18.60 -13.39 -9.15
C GLY A 363 -19.31 -12.20 -8.51
N VAL A 364 -19.55 -12.23 -7.19
CA VAL A 364 -20.16 -11.12 -6.44
C VAL A 364 -19.23 -9.88 -6.48
N SER A 365 -17.96 -10.04 -6.19
CA SER A 365 -17.02 -8.93 -6.20
C SER A 365 -16.93 -8.32 -7.62
N LEU A 366 -16.70 -9.17 -8.63
CA LEU A 366 -16.60 -8.69 -10.02
C LEU A 366 -17.83 -7.94 -10.49
N LEU A 367 -19.04 -8.42 -10.14
CA LEU A 367 -20.28 -7.73 -10.46
C LEU A 367 -20.34 -6.34 -9.84
N LEU A 368 -19.92 -6.19 -8.57
CA LEU A 368 -19.98 -4.93 -7.85
C LEU A 368 -18.89 -3.93 -8.26
N VAL A 369 -17.70 -4.43 -8.64
CA VAL A 369 -16.58 -3.57 -9.02
C VAL A 369 -16.41 -3.42 -10.54
N ALA A 370 -17.22 -4.04 -11.36
CA ALA A 370 -17.09 -4.00 -12.83
C ALA A 370 -17.07 -2.56 -13.39
N ILE A 371 -18.01 -1.72 -12.98
CA ILE A 371 -18.09 -0.31 -13.40
C ILE A 371 -16.94 0.50 -12.79
N PRO A 372 -16.64 0.44 -11.46
CA PRO A 372 -15.47 1.10 -10.89
C PRO A 372 -14.14 0.73 -11.55
N LEU A 373 -13.88 -0.56 -11.80
CA LEU A 373 -12.67 -0.99 -12.49
C LEU A 373 -12.63 -0.53 -13.96
N TRP A 374 -13.76 -0.58 -14.66
CA TRP A 374 -13.82 0.02 -16.00
C TRP A 374 -13.49 1.51 -15.95
N TRP A 375 -14.01 2.25 -14.95
CA TRP A 375 -13.70 3.67 -14.76
C TRP A 375 -12.22 3.90 -14.46
N GLN A 376 -11.59 3.04 -13.65
CA GLN A 376 -10.17 3.11 -13.31
C GLN A 376 -9.29 3.04 -14.55
N PHE A 377 -9.55 2.08 -15.46
CA PHE A 377 -8.67 1.79 -16.59
C PHE A 377 -9.10 2.45 -17.91
N ALA A 378 -10.35 2.84 -18.06
CA ALA A 378 -10.91 3.40 -19.29
C ALA A 378 -11.69 4.72 -19.09
N GLY A 379 -11.87 5.19 -17.86
CA GLY A 379 -12.52 6.46 -17.54
C GLY A 379 -11.66 7.67 -17.84
N ARG A 380 -12.20 8.86 -17.54
CA ARG A 380 -11.42 10.11 -17.64
C ARG A 380 -10.21 10.04 -16.74
N GLN A 381 -9.09 10.61 -17.17
CA GLN A 381 -7.83 10.65 -16.43
C GLN A 381 -7.31 9.27 -15.98
N SER A 382 -7.66 8.20 -16.71
CA SER A 382 -7.04 6.89 -16.53
C SER A 382 -5.69 6.83 -17.26
N TYR A 383 -4.80 5.97 -16.76
CA TYR A 383 -3.47 5.74 -17.32
C TYR A 383 -3.20 4.23 -17.44
N THR A 384 -2.16 3.84 -18.18
CA THR A 384 -1.83 2.44 -18.48
C THR A 384 -0.96 1.80 -17.41
N SER A 385 0.13 2.47 -17.03
CA SER A 385 1.09 2.02 -16.03
C SER A 385 1.77 3.22 -15.41
N ILE A 386 2.30 3.09 -14.21
CA ILE A 386 3.15 4.12 -13.59
C ILE A 386 4.56 3.58 -13.48
N TYR A 387 5.54 4.38 -13.92
CA TYR A 387 6.93 4.02 -13.72
C TYR A 387 7.32 4.21 -12.26
N HIS A 388 7.81 3.15 -11.66
CA HIS A 388 8.51 3.20 -10.39
C HIS A 388 10.02 3.04 -10.64
N PRO A 389 10.88 3.79 -9.94
CA PRO A 389 12.32 3.54 -10.01
C PRO A 389 12.60 2.06 -9.69
N PRO A 390 13.49 1.38 -10.43
CA PRO A 390 13.89 0.03 -10.10
C PRO A 390 14.52 0.02 -8.70
N GLY A 391 14.17 -0.95 -7.90
CA GLY A 391 14.72 -1.10 -6.56
C GLY A 391 13.80 -1.89 -5.64
N GLY A 392 14.43 -2.59 -4.69
CA GLY A 392 13.78 -3.32 -3.63
C GLY A 392 14.28 -2.87 -2.27
N ASN A 393 13.94 -3.61 -1.23
CA ASN A 393 14.55 -3.46 0.08
C ASN A 393 16.02 -3.85 0.02
N ASP A 394 16.88 -3.06 0.66
CA ASP A 394 18.25 -3.49 0.91
C ASP A 394 18.24 -4.78 1.77
N LEU A 395 19.06 -5.75 1.42
CA LEU A 395 19.14 -7.01 2.17
C LEU A 395 19.47 -6.77 3.66
N ALA A 396 20.28 -5.74 3.98
CA ALA A 396 20.60 -5.40 5.36
C ALA A 396 19.40 -4.83 6.13
N ALA A 397 18.38 -4.30 5.45
CA ALA A 397 17.14 -3.85 6.11
C ALA A 397 16.42 -4.99 6.83
N LEU A 398 16.47 -6.23 6.30
CA LEU A 398 15.78 -7.38 6.89
C LEU A 398 16.15 -7.62 8.36
N TRP A 399 17.39 -7.34 8.76
CA TRP A 399 17.84 -7.44 10.16
C TRP A 399 18.12 -6.09 10.80
N GLY A 400 17.92 -5.00 10.05
CA GLY A 400 18.01 -3.63 10.52
C GLY A 400 16.88 -3.23 11.47
N ARG A 401 16.95 -2.01 11.95
CA ARG A 401 15.91 -1.34 12.73
C ARG A 401 15.40 -0.14 11.95
N ALA A 402 14.09 0.03 11.88
CA ALA A 402 13.47 1.15 11.17
C ALA A 402 13.73 2.49 11.90
N THR A 403 13.59 3.57 11.17
CA THR A 403 13.81 4.95 11.68
C THR A 403 12.98 5.26 12.94
N ARG A 404 11.75 4.72 13.02
CA ARG A 404 10.83 4.95 14.15
C ARG A 404 10.80 3.79 15.14
N THR A 405 11.96 3.23 15.46
CA THR A 405 12.11 2.20 16.49
C THR A 405 13.09 2.63 17.58
N ILE A 406 12.99 2.00 18.75
CA ILE A 406 13.81 2.35 19.92
C ILE A 406 15.30 2.18 19.62
N GLY A 407 16.09 3.18 19.97
CA GLY A 407 17.56 3.13 19.90
C GLY A 407 18.13 3.02 18.49
N THR A 408 17.41 3.51 17.49
CA THR A 408 17.86 3.52 16.09
C THR A 408 18.57 4.82 15.77
N ASP A 409 19.62 4.71 14.95
CA ASP A 409 20.16 5.86 14.21
C ASP A 409 19.29 6.08 12.97
N PRO A 410 18.53 7.19 12.89
CA PRO A 410 17.62 7.45 11.78
C PRO A 410 18.32 7.56 10.43
N TRP A 411 19.56 8.04 10.39
CA TRP A 411 20.31 8.21 9.15
C TRP A 411 20.77 6.87 8.58
N ALA A 412 21.28 5.99 9.45
CA ALA A 412 21.69 4.65 9.03
C ALA A 412 20.52 3.80 8.54
N SER A 413 19.34 3.95 9.16
CA SER A 413 18.12 3.26 8.74
C SER A 413 17.58 3.80 7.42
N ALA A 414 17.55 5.12 7.24
CA ALA A 414 17.07 5.76 6.02
C ALA A 414 17.89 5.38 4.79
N ALA A 415 19.18 5.09 4.94
CA ALA A 415 20.07 4.64 3.86
C ALA A 415 19.74 3.21 3.34
N LEU A 416 18.92 2.45 4.06
CA LEU A 416 18.53 1.07 3.71
C LEU A 416 17.12 0.94 3.15
N SER A 417 16.41 2.03 2.98
CA SER A 417 15.05 2.06 2.45
C SER A 417 14.92 3.06 1.30
N MET A 418 13.92 2.87 0.44
CA MET A 418 13.62 3.80 -0.65
C MET A 418 13.28 5.20 -0.12
N ASN A 419 12.45 5.25 0.91
CA ASN A 419 12.09 6.45 1.65
C ASN A 419 11.56 6.04 3.04
N ARG A 420 11.24 7.04 3.87
CA ARG A 420 10.83 6.82 5.26
C ARG A 420 9.36 6.42 5.44
N THR A 421 8.56 6.42 4.39
CA THR A 421 7.19 5.87 4.38
C THR A 421 7.16 4.44 3.85
N GLU A 422 8.29 3.91 3.33
CA GLU A 422 8.43 2.58 2.73
C GLU A 422 9.49 1.72 3.46
N GLU A 423 9.61 1.86 4.78
CA GLU A 423 10.50 1.03 5.62
C GLU A 423 9.85 -0.34 5.89
N ASN A 424 9.71 -1.18 4.85
CA ASN A 424 8.87 -2.37 4.85
C ASN A 424 9.52 -3.63 5.44
N ALA A 425 10.87 -3.68 5.57
CA ALA A 425 11.60 -4.92 5.81
C ALA A 425 12.35 -5.00 7.15
N PHE A 426 12.20 -4.05 8.05
CA PHE A 426 13.00 -3.90 9.27
C PHE A 426 12.51 -4.76 10.44
N PHE A 427 12.78 -6.07 10.39
CA PHE A 427 12.31 -7.04 11.39
C PHE A 427 13.26 -7.20 12.58
N GLY A 428 14.53 -6.82 12.45
CA GLY A 428 15.56 -6.99 13.47
C GLY A 428 16.06 -8.43 13.63
N VAL A 429 17.30 -8.56 14.04
CA VAL A 429 17.97 -9.88 14.23
C VAL A 429 17.23 -10.78 15.23
N PRO A 430 16.79 -10.30 16.43
CA PRO A 430 16.19 -11.20 17.43
C PRO A 430 14.92 -11.87 16.95
N LEU A 431 14.09 -11.16 16.17
CA LEU A 431 12.83 -11.72 15.62
C LEU A 431 13.13 -12.83 14.61
N TRP A 432 14.12 -12.63 13.72
CA TRP A 432 14.53 -13.67 12.75
C TRP A 432 15.10 -14.91 13.43
N LEU A 433 15.96 -14.74 14.45
CA LEU A 433 16.51 -15.85 15.21
C LEU A 433 15.40 -16.64 15.91
N LEU A 434 14.47 -15.95 16.57
CA LEU A 434 13.36 -16.59 17.23
C LEU A 434 12.43 -17.32 16.23
N ALA A 435 12.12 -16.69 15.10
CA ALA A 435 11.33 -17.32 14.04
C ALA A 435 12.01 -18.58 13.50
N GLY A 436 13.33 -18.54 13.25
CA GLY A 436 14.12 -19.70 12.83
C GLY A 436 14.08 -20.84 13.85
N VAL A 437 14.25 -20.54 15.13
CA VAL A 437 14.12 -21.55 16.22
C VAL A 437 12.71 -22.15 16.23
N ILE A 438 11.66 -21.32 16.12
CA ILE A 438 10.27 -21.79 16.08
C ILE A 438 10.05 -22.74 14.90
N VAL A 439 10.50 -22.37 13.70
CA VAL A 439 10.38 -23.22 12.50
C VAL A 439 11.08 -24.55 12.68
N VAL A 440 12.27 -24.58 13.25
CA VAL A 440 13.02 -25.82 13.50
C VAL A 440 12.33 -26.68 14.55
N VAL A 441 11.97 -26.09 15.71
CA VAL A 441 11.38 -26.83 16.84
C VAL A 441 9.98 -27.38 16.50
N LEU A 442 9.20 -26.61 15.75
CA LEU A 442 7.83 -26.98 15.35
C LEU A 442 7.74 -27.44 13.88
N ALA A 443 8.85 -27.86 13.27
CA ALA A 443 8.97 -28.26 11.87
C ALA A 443 7.98 -29.34 11.43
N ARG A 444 7.49 -30.17 12.36
CA ARG A 444 6.49 -31.20 12.06
C ARG A 444 5.08 -30.65 11.79
N ARG A 445 4.83 -29.36 12.05
CA ARG A 445 3.53 -28.71 11.83
C ARG A 445 3.50 -28.08 10.42
N PRO A 446 2.64 -28.56 9.48
CA PRO A 446 2.60 -28.01 8.11
C PRO A 446 2.35 -26.50 8.06
N VAL A 447 1.53 -25.96 8.97
CA VAL A 447 1.26 -24.52 9.05
C VAL A 447 2.51 -23.73 9.42
N VAL A 448 3.36 -24.25 10.32
CA VAL A 448 4.64 -23.59 10.68
C VAL A 448 5.61 -23.59 9.50
N GLN A 449 5.69 -24.70 8.75
CA GLN A 449 6.46 -24.74 7.52
C GLN A 449 5.94 -23.73 6.50
N ALA A 450 4.62 -23.66 6.31
CA ALA A 450 4.00 -22.75 5.35
C ALA A 450 4.28 -21.27 5.71
N LEU A 451 4.18 -20.91 6.99
CA LEU A 451 4.48 -19.55 7.47
C LEU A 451 5.98 -19.23 7.36
N GLY A 452 6.86 -20.19 7.65
CA GLY A 452 8.31 -20.03 7.46
C GLY A 452 8.68 -19.80 5.99
N VAL A 453 8.13 -20.63 5.08
CA VAL A 453 8.31 -20.44 3.64
C VAL A 453 7.76 -19.09 3.19
N LEU A 454 6.57 -18.72 3.65
CA LEU A 454 5.97 -17.43 3.32
C LEU A 454 6.86 -16.26 3.73
N ALA A 455 7.42 -16.26 4.95
CA ALA A 455 8.29 -15.19 5.41
C ALA A 455 9.55 -15.06 4.52
N VAL A 456 10.17 -16.19 4.15
CA VAL A 456 11.37 -16.19 3.28
C VAL A 456 11.03 -15.73 1.86
N VAL A 457 9.96 -16.26 1.25
CA VAL A 457 9.56 -15.91 -0.11
C VAL A 457 9.16 -14.44 -0.20
N ALA A 458 8.38 -13.95 0.76
CA ALA A 458 7.96 -12.56 0.83
C ALA A 458 9.16 -11.60 0.91
N CYS A 459 10.11 -11.88 1.80
CA CYS A 459 11.33 -11.07 1.91
C CYS A 459 12.19 -11.16 0.65
N TRP A 460 12.28 -12.31 0.01
CA TRP A 460 13.06 -12.46 -1.23
C TRP A 460 12.42 -11.71 -2.40
N LEU A 461 11.08 -11.75 -2.54
CA LEU A 461 10.35 -10.93 -3.51
C LEU A 461 10.58 -9.42 -3.26
N SER A 462 10.70 -9.03 -2.00
CA SER A 462 10.85 -7.62 -1.62
C SER A 462 12.22 -7.01 -1.95
N LEU A 463 13.21 -7.81 -2.33
CA LEU A 463 14.56 -7.33 -2.69
C LEU A 463 14.63 -6.69 -4.09
N GLY A 464 13.52 -6.67 -4.84
CA GLY A 464 13.47 -6.09 -6.18
C GLY A 464 14.08 -6.99 -7.26
N GLU A 465 14.65 -6.39 -8.30
CA GLU A 465 15.24 -7.10 -9.44
C GLU A 465 16.60 -7.70 -9.10
N GLU A 466 17.40 -6.96 -8.35
CA GLU A 466 18.76 -7.33 -7.92
C GLU A 466 18.92 -7.15 -6.40
N VAL A 467 19.65 -8.06 -5.79
CA VAL A 467 19.99 -7.96 -4.36
C VAL A 467 20.94 -6.80 -4.14
N VAL A 468 20.51 -5.82 -3.37
CA VAL A 468 21.33 -4.70 -2.88
C VAL A 468 21.73 -4.97 -1.44
N LEU A 469 23.01 -4.77 -1.08
CA LEU A 469 23.51 -4.91 0.28
C LEU A 469 24.24 -3.63 0.70
N ARG A 470 23.69 -2.93 1.70
CA ARG A 470 24.23 -1.65 2.22
C ARG A 470 24.42 -0.61 1.11
N GLY A 471 23.43 -0.46 0.26
CA GLY A 471 23.41 0.46 -0.86
C GLY A 471 24.28 0.05 -2.05
N GLN A 472 24.90 -1.15 -2.02
CA GLN A 472 25.73 -1.64 -3.12
C GLN A 472 25.04 -2.79 -3.87
N PRO A 473 24.85 -2.70 -5.19
CA PRO A 473 24.39 -3.81 -6.02
C PRO A 473 25.35 -4.99 -5.92
N THR A 474 24.82 -6.21 -5.81
CA THR A 474 25.64 -7.43 -5.66
C THR A 474 25.82 -8.22 -6.94
N GLY A 475 25.10 -7.91 -8.02
CA GLY A 475 25.04 -8.69 -9.25
C GLY A 475 24.21 -9.98 -9.12
N ILE A 476 23.56 -10.21 -7.97
CA ILE A 476 22.75 -11.41 -7.74
C ILE A 476 21.29 -11.06 -8.05
N PRO A 477 20.65 -11.70 -9.08
CA PRO A 477 19.24 -11.47 -9.36
C PRO A 477 18.37 -11.92 -8.18
N ALA A 478 17.42 -11.08 -7.77
CA ALA A 478 16.44 -11.44 -6.76
C ALA A 478 15.18 -12.06 -7.40
N LEU A 479 14.29 -12.61 -6.56
CA LEU A 479 13.15 -13.38 -7.04
C LEU A 479 12.16 -12.52 -7.87
N TRP A 480 12.07 -11.22 -7.58
CA TRP A 480 11.20 -10.30 -8.30
C TRP A 480 11.55 -10.16 -9.77
N SER A 481 12.81 -10.28 -10.16
CA SER A 481 13.27 -10.24 -11.56
C SER A 481 12.61 -11.25 -12.49
N LEU A 482 11.86 -12.21 -11.96
CA LEU A 482 11.05 -13.16 -12.74
C LEU A 482 9.63 -12.65 -13.03
N PHE A 483 9.20 -11.56 -12.40
CA PHE A 483 7.81 -11.10 -12.36
C PHE A 483 7.64 -9.62 -12.71
N ASP A 484 8.69 -8.84 -12.74
CA ASP A 484 8.72 -7.38 -12.95
C ASP A 484 8.08 -6.94 -14.27
N GLU A 485 8.22 -7.73 -15.34
CA GLU A 485 7.61 -7.47 -16.65
C GLU A 485 6.15 -7.95 -16.76
N LEU A 486 5.61 -8.60 -15.73
CA LEU A 486 4.24 -9.10 -15.80
C LEU A 486 3.23 -7.96 -15.65
N PRO A 487 2.21 -7.88 -16.53
CA PRO A 487 1.17 -6.88 -16.43
C PRO A 487 0.53 -6.86 -15.04
N VAL A 488 0.25 -5.67 -14.50
CA VAL A 488 -0.21 -5.39 -13.13
C VAL A 488 0.93 -5.41 -12.11
N LEU A 489 1.82 -6.40 -12.14
CA LEU A 489 2.91 -6.50 -11.18
C LEU A 489 3.94 -5.39 -11.40
N GLU A 490 4.15 -4.94 -12.63
CA GLU A 490 4.99 -3.78 -12.98
C GLU A 490 4.62 -2.48 -12.23
N ASN A 491 3.37 -2.39 -11.71
CA ASN A 491 2.88 -1.23 -10.97
C ASN A 491 3.03 -1.38 -9.45
N VAL A 492 3.56 -2.50 -8.96
CA VAL A 492 3.73 -2.77 -7.52
C VAL A 492 5.15 -2.44 -7.10
N LEU A 493 5.30 -1.71 -6.00
CA LEU A 493 6.61 -1.49 -5.38
C LEU A 493 7.11 -2.80 -4.74
N PRO A 494 8.24 -3.37 -5.20
CA PRO A 494 8.74 -4.64 -4.67
C PRO A 494 8.96 -4.60 -3.16
N THR A 495 9.41 -3.47 -2.59
CA THR A 495 9.65 -3.31 -1.15
C THR A 495 8.47 -3.76 -0.29
N ARG A 496 7.23 -3.59 -0.77
CA ARG A 496 5.97 -3.88 -0.06
C ARG A 496 5.70 -5.38 0.12
N PHE A 497 6.35 -6.25 -0.66
CA PHE A 497 6.23 -7.70 -0.43
C PHE A 497 6.72 -8.12 0.95
N ALA A 498 7.66 -7.39 1.57
CA ALA A 498 8.07 -7.66 2.93
C ALA A 498 6.92 -7.57 3.95
N MET A 499 5.88 -6.77 3.68
CA MET A 499 4.70 -6.68 4.55
C MET A 499 3.96 -8.02 4.69
N ILE A 500 4.04 -8.91 3.68
CA ILE A 500 3.47 -10.26 3.72
C ILE A 500 4.16 -11.12 4.80
N ALA A 501 5.42 -10.85 5.11
CA ALA A 501 6.15 -11.56 6.15
C ALA A 501 5.64 -11.22 7.57
N ILE A 502 5.01 -10.06 7.77
CA ILE A 502 4.53 -9.62 9.08
C ILE A 502 3.52 -10.61 9.67
N PRO A 503 2.38 -10.93 9.01
CA PRO A 503 1.45 -11.91 9.54
C PRO A 503 2.02 -13.33 9.62
N ALA A 504 3.02 -13.67 8.80
CA ALA A 504 3.70 -14.96 8.89
C ALA A 504 4.54 -15.05 10.18
N LEU A 505 5.38 -14.05 10.48
CA LEU A 505 6.17 -13.98 11.70
C LEU A 505 5.26 -13.89 12.94
N ALA A 506 4.19 -13.09 12.89
CA ALA A 506 3.20 -12.99 13.95
C ALA A 506 2.51 -14.33 14.23
N GLY A 507 2.14 -15.06 13.18
CA GLY A 507 1.57 -16.40 13.28
C GLY A 507 2.54 -17.42 13.91
N LEU A 508 3.83 -17.38 13.51
CA LEU A 508 4.88 -18.22 14.11
C LEU A 508 5.01 -17.97 15.63
N LEU A 509 5.12 -16.70 16.03
CA LEU A 509 5.19 -16.33 17.46
C LEU A 509 3.94 -16.80 18.21
N ALA A 510 2.75 -16.53 17.66
CA ALA A 510 1.48 -16.91 18.30
C ALA A 510 1.37 -18.43 18.45
N ILE A 511 1.74 -19.21 17.42
CA ILE A 511 1.71 -20.69 17.50
C ILE A 511 2.71 -21.23 18.53
N ALA A 512 3.89 -20.61 18.64
CA ALA A 512 4.90 -21.02 19.61
C ALA A 512 4.46 -20.75 21.06
N ILE A 513 3.92 -19.54 21.31
CA ILE A 513 3.37 -19.17 22.63
C ILE A 513 2.19 -20.09 23.00
N ASP A 514 1.25 -20.31 22.07
CA ASP A 514 0.11 -21.22 22.30
C ASP A 514 0.59 -22.65 22.60
N ALA A 515 1.60 -23.14 21.87
CA ALA A 515 2.18 -24.45 22.12
C ALA A 515 2.83 -24.56 23.49
N ALA A 516 3.51 -23.50 23.96
CA ALA A 516 4.10 -23.45 25.28
C ALA A 516 3.04 -23.53 26.41
N PHE A 517 1.94 -22.78 26.27
CA PHE A 517 0.81 -22.87 27.21
C PHE A 517 0.12 -24.25 27.18
N ARG A 518 -0.05 -24.89 26.00
CA ARG A 518 -0.74 -26.18 25.89
C ARG A 518 0.15 -27.36 26.24
N SER A 519 1.45 -27.31 25.99
CA SER A 519 2.35 -28.40 26.37
C SER A 519 2.43 -28.63 27.88
N SER A 520 2.22 -27.57 28.62
CA SER A 520 2.09 -27.64 30.06
C SER A 520 0.78 -28.32 30.50
N LEU A 521 -0.33 -27.97 29.89
CA LEU A 521 -1.65 -28.55 30.19
C LEU A 521 -1.73 -30.06 29.89
N LEU A 522 -1.07 -30.55 28.81
CA LEU A 522 -1.10 -31.99 28.47
C LEU A 522 -0.25 -32.83 29.42
N ARG A 523 0.92 -32.34 29.88
CA ARG A 523 1.76 -33.05 30.86
C ARG A 523 1.09 -33.15 32.24
N GLY A 524 0.29 -32.15 32.63
CA GLY A 524 -0.52 -32.20 33.84
C GLY A 524 -1.57 -33.31 33.82
N ARG A 525 -2.17 -33.57 32.66
CA ARG A 525 -3.23 -34.57 32.50
C ARG A 525 -2.72 -36.01 32.51
N GLU A 526 -1.52 -36.27 31.97
CA GLU A 526 -0.89 -37.61 32.01
C GLU A 526 -0.33 -37.96 33.39
N ALA A 527 -0.10 -36.96 34.25
CA ALA A 527 0.39 -37.16 35.60
C ALA A 527 -0.72 -37.38 36.64
N ASP A 528 -1.98 -37.04 36.31
CA ASP A 528 -3.14 -37.14 37.19
C ASP A 528 -3.64 -38.59 37.34
N GLU A 529 -3.15 -39.55 36.53
CA GLU A 529 -3.50 -40.96 36.63
C GLU A 529 -2.62 -41.76 37.57
N THR A 530 -1.58 -41.19 38.20
CA THR A 530 -0.59 -42.00 38.93
C THR A 530 -0.22 -41.60 40.37
N ASP A 531 -0.62 -40.43 40.89
CA ASP A 531 -0.28 -40.11 42.32
C ASP A 531 -1.12 -38.97 42.94
N GLU A 532 -1.88 -39.30 43.97
CA GLU A 532 -2.67 -38.39 44.81
C GLU A 532 -1.78 -37.84 45.95
N THR A 533 -0.97 -36.82 45.73
CA THR A 533 -0.43 -36.02 46.85
C THR A 533 -0.13 -34.60 46.41
N ASP A 534 -0.65 -33.62 47.12
CA ASP A 534 -0.38 -32.18 47.40
C ASP A 534 0.60 -31.36 46.52
N LEU A 535 0.90 -31.80 45.30
CA LEU A 535 1.77 -31.13 44.33
C LEU A 535 1.02 -30.35 43.24
N ASP A 536 -0.32 -30.34 43.27
CA ASP A 536 -1.15 -29.80 42.19
C ASP A 536 -1.04 -28.29 42.05
N GLY A 537 -0.86 -27.56 43.16
CA GLY A 537 -0.63 -26.11 43.13
C GLY A 537 0.75 -25.73 42.51
N VAL A 538 1.79 -26.53 42.79
CA VAL A 538 3.16 -26.29 42.27
C VAL A 538 3.24 -26.66 40.75
N ARG A 539 2.50 -27.67 40.33
CA ARG A 539 2.43 -28.10 38.92
C ARG A 539 1.66 -27.09 38.09
N ALA A 540 0.48 -26.64 38.50
CA ALA A 540 -0.29 -25.60 37.82
C ALA A 540 0.51 -24.29 37.67
N TRP A 541 1.31 -23.92 38.69
CA TRP A 541 2.19 -22.77 38.67
C TRP A 541 3.35 -22.93 37.65
N ARG A 542 4.00 -24.11 37.61
CA ARG A 542 5.05 -24.44 36.61
C ARG A 542 4.50 -24.43 35.19
N GLU A 543 3.28 -24.78 34.99
CA GLU A 543 2.62 -24.93 33.69
C GLU A 543 2.29 -23.57 33.08
N GLN A 544 1.80 -22.63 33.83
CA GLN A 544 1.60 -21.25 33.39
C GLN A 544 2.96 -20.56 33.14
N THR A 545 4.01 -20.93 33.87
CA THR A 545 5.34 -20.32 33.75
C THR A 545 5.95 -20.50 32.34
N ALA A 546 5.84 -21.70 31.73
CA ALA A 546 6.39 -21.93 30.38
C ALA A 546 5.74 -21.04 29.32
N GLY A 547 4.42 -20.86 29.40
CA GLY A 547 3.68 -19.95 28.50
C GLY A 547 4.11 -18.50 28.68
N TRP A 548 4.23 -18.03 29.92
CA TRP A 548 4.69 -16.66 30.21
C TRP A 548 6.14 -16.42 29.87
N VAL A 549 7.01 -17.43 30.02
CA VAL A 549 8.40 -17.38 29.52
C VAL A 549 8.43 -17.21 28.01
N ALA A 550 7.58 -17.94 27.28
CA ALA A 550 7.48 -17.79 25.82
C ALA A 550 6.98 -16.38 25.44
N VAL A 551 6.04 -15.80 26.18
CA VAL A 551 5.61 -14.39 25.98
C VAL A 551 6.77 -13.43 26.27
N ALA A 552 7.51 -13.63 27.35
CA ALA A 552 8.65 -12.78 27.68
C ALA A 552 9.77 -12.86 26.62
N VAL A 553 10.07 -14.07 26.12
CA VAL A 553 11.05 -14.25 25.03
C VAL A 553 10.57 -13.56 23.74
N ALA A 554 9.29 -13.67 23.39
CA ALA A 554 8.71 -12.96 22.25
C ALA A 554 8.81 -11.45 22.46
N ALA A 555 8.45 -10.93 23.64
CA ALA A 555 8.56 -9.51 23.96
C ALA A 555 10.01 -9.00 23.86
N LEU A 556 11.01 -9.77 24.33
CA LEU A 556 12.42 -9.44 24.18
C LEU A 556 12.85 -9.43 22.70
N ALA A 557 12.35 -10.36 21.90
CA ALA A 557 12.64 -10.40 20.46
C ALA A 557 12.01 -9.22 19.71
N LEU A 558 10.89 -8.71 20.18
CA LEU A 558 10.18 -7.55 19.61
C LEU A 558 10.73 -6.21 20.14
N LEU A 559 11.50 -6.20 21.23
CA LEU A 559 12.01 -4.96 21.84
C LEU A 559 12.74 -4.03 20.85
N PRO A 560 13.61 -4.51 19.93
CA PRO A 560 14.32 -3.63 18.99
C PRO A 560 13.40 -2.96 17.95
N ILE A 561 12.20 -3.47 17.76
CA ILE A 561 11.23 -2.95 16.79
C ILE A 561 10.04 -2.24 17.44
N LEU A 562 10.12 -1.97 18.77
CA LEU A 562 9.10 -1.17 19.44
C LEU A 562 9.03 0.23 18.83
N PRO A 563 7.82 0.71 18.47
CA PRO A 563 7.67 1.99 17.80
C PRO A 563 7.97 3.17 18.73
N THR A 564 8.49 4.24 18.13
CA THR A 564 8.56 5.57 18.74
C THR A 564 7.55 6.50 18.07
N PRO A 565 7.13 7.60 18.75
CA PRO A 565 6.21 8.54 18.17
C PRO A 565 6.66 9.10 16.83
N LEU A 566 5.73 9.25 15.89
CA LEU A 566 5.96 9.89 14.60
C LEU A 566 6.31 11.37 14.80
N VAL A 567 7.17 11.91 13.95
CA VAL A 567 7.53 13.33 13.99
C VAL A 567 6.45 14.16 13.29
N VAL A 568 6.17 15.31 13.84
CA VAL A 568 5.17 16.25 13.34
C VAL A 568 5.82 17.61 13.11
N ASP A 569 5.73 18.10 11.88
CA ASP A 569 6.13 19.45 11.50
C ASP A 569 4.95 20.43 11.56
N PRO A 570 5.18 21.71 11.80
CA PRO A 570 4.13 22.70 11.78
C PRO A 570 3.47 22.81 10.40
N ARG A 571 2.14 22.82 10.35
CA ARG A 571 1.38 23.14 9.15
C ARG A 571 1.49 24.63 8.87
N PRO A 572 1.85 25.07 7.64
CA PRO A 572 1.80 26.46 7.28
C PRO A 572 0.38 27.03 7.46
N ALA A 573 0.29 28.24 7.96
CA ALA A 573 -1.01 28.88 8.10
C ALA A 573 -1.71 29.04 6.75
N VAL A 574 -2.99 28.70 6.70
CA VAL A 574 -3.85 28.99 5.55
C VAL A 574 -4.05 30.51 5.49
N PRO A 575 -3.90 31.14 4.31
CA PRO A 575 -4.18 32.57 4.18
C PRO A 575 -5.60 32.92 4.65
N THR A 576 -5.73 34.10 5.33
CA THR A 576 -7.03 34.59 5.80
C THR A 576 -8.01 34.80 4.66
N PHE A 577 -7.51 35.11 3.49
CA PHE A 577 -8.27 35.15 2.24
C PHE A 577 -9.14 33.89 2.02
N PHE A 578 -8.66 32.67 2.38
CA PHE A 578 -9.39 31.42 2.21
C PHE A 578 -10.14 30.97 3.47
N THR A 579 -9.68 31.35 4.66
CA THR A 579 -10.41 31.04 5.92
C THR A 579 -11.58 31.97 6.17
N GLY A 580 -11.56 33.16 5.51
CA GLY A 580 -12.68 34.10 5.43
C GLY A 580 -13.52 33.87 4.16
N ASP A 581 -14.35 34.87 3.85
CA ASP A 581 -15.23 34.81 2.66
C ASP A 581 -14.65 35.57 1.44
N ALA A 582 -13.48 36.19 1.57
CA ALA A 582 -12.89 37.05 0.53
C ALA A 582 -12.68 36.32 -0.81
N TRP A 583 -12.33 35.06 -0.78
CA TRP A 583 -12.13 34.23 -1.99
C TRP A 583 -13.38 34.14 -2.87
N ARG A 584 -14.60 34.31 -2.29
CA ARG A 584 -15.87 34.19 -3.03
C ARG A 584 -16.04 35.27 -4.10
N ASP A 585 -15.49 36.45 -3.85
CA ASP A 585 -15.51 37.55 -4.81
C ASP A 585 -14.56 37.32 -6.01
N TRP A 586 -13.70 36.31 -5.90
CA TRP A 586 -12.64 36.01 -6.88
C TRP A 586 -12.80 34.66 -7.58
N SER A 587 -13.67 33.79 -7.12
CA SER A 587 -13.96 32.49 -7.72
C SER A 587 -15.40 32.47 -8.27
N HIS A 588 -15.52 32.39 -9.60
CA HIS A 588 -16.80 32.44 -10.33
C HIS A 588 -17.02 31.22 -11.20
N GLY A 589 -16.65 30.04 -10.68
CA GLY A 589 -16.79 28.75 -11.36
C GLY A 589 -15.60 28.35 -12.24
N GLY A 590 -14.56 29.16 -12.33
CA GLY A 590 -13.25 28.81 -12.88
C GLY A 590 -12.28 28.38 -11.77
N SER A 591 -11.05 28.05 -12.16
CA SER A 591 -10.02 27.61 -11.23
C SER A 591 -9.29 28.78 -10.57
N ILE A 592 -8.69 28.50 -9.41
CA ILE A 592 -7.67 29.33 -8.79
C ILE A 592 -6.29 28.73 -9.13
N LEU A 593 -5.40 29.54 -9.69
CA LEU A 593 -3.99 29.21 -9.83
C LEU A 593 -3.27 29.62 -8.55
N ALA A 594 -2.91 28.66 -7.71
CA ALA A 594 -2.02 28.89 -6.58
C ALA A 594 -0.60 29.15 -7.06
N VAL A 595 0.12 30.06 -6.42
CA VAL A 595 1.54 30.34 -6.75
C VAL A 595 2.38 30.12 -5.49
N PRO A 596 3.42 29.24 -5.54
CA PRO A 596 3.75 28.32 -6.64
C PRO A 596 2.61 27.36 -7.01
N PRO A 597 2.61 26.83 -8.26
CA PRO A 597 1.60 25.84 -8.65
C PRO A 597 1.63 24.59 -7.75
N THR A 598 0.46 23.99 -7.56
CA THR A 598 0.29 22.82 -6.69
C THR A 598 0.86 21.56 -7.36
N ASP A 599 1.75 20.87 -6.69
CA ASP A 599 2.33 19.62 -7.19
C ASP A 599 2.70 18.64 -6.06
N ILE A 600 3.47 17.60 -6.39
CA ILE A 600 3.99 16.61 -5.44
C ILE A 600 4.92 17.21 -4.36
N VAL A 601 5.54 18.36 -4.63
CA VAL A 601 6.47 19.01 -3.68
C VAL A 601 5.74 20.02 -2.81
N ASP A 602 4.76 20.72 -3.38
CA ASP A 602 3.99 21.77 -2.69
C ASP A 602 2.49 21.60 -2.93
N ALA A 603 1.83 20.90 -2.04
CA ALA A 603 0.39 20.68 -2.07
C ALA A 603 -0.40 21.58 -1.09
N ARG A 604 0.18 22.71 -0.64
CA ARG A 604 -0.46 23.60 0.36
C ARG A 604 -1.82 24.16 -0.06
N ALA A 605 -2.09 24.27 -1.36
CA ALA A 605 -3.40 24.74 -1.82
C ALA A 605 -4.53 23.73 -1.50
N PHE A 606 -4.22 22.50 -1.16
CA PHE A 606 -5.22 21.56 -0.62
C PHE A 606 -5.77 22.03 0.72
N ASP A 607 -4.92 22.59 1.60
CA ASP A 607 -5.38 23.18 2.86
C ASP A 607 -6.27 24.40 2.63
N TRP A 608 -5.98 25.20 1.59
CA TRP A 608 -6.81 26.35 1.24
C TRP A 608 -8.21 25.90 0.82
N GLN A 609 -8.29 24.85 -0.02
CA GLN A 609 -9.57 24.27 -0.43
C GLN A 609 -10.34 23.64 0.74
N LEU A 610 -9.63 22.95 1.65
CA LEU A 610 -10.25 22.31 2.82
C LEU A 610 -10.76 23.35 3.82
N ALA A 611 -10.10 24.50 3.93
CA ALA A 611 -10.52 25.62 4.78
C ALA A 611 -11.70 26.40 4.18
N ALA A 612 -11.80 26.47 2.86
CA ALA A 612 -12.84 27.18 2.13
C ALA A 612 -14.01 26.24 1.78
N ASP A 613 -14.92 26.01 2.72
CA ASP A 613 -16.15 25.22 2.55
C ASP A 613 -15.94 23.85 1.85
N THR A 614 -14.90 23.14 2.23
CA THR A 614 -14.58 21.79 1.75
C THR A 614 -14.60 21.68 0.22
N LEU A 615 -13.52 22.16 -0.42
CA LEU A 615 -13.31 22.12 -1.88
C LEU A 615 -14.31 22.96 -2.70
N ALA A 616 -14.69 24.13 -2.20
CA ALA A 616 -15.67 25.01 -2.86
C ALA A 616 -15.20 25.51 -4.25
N PHE A 617 -13.90 25.69 -4.46
CA PHE A 617 -13.31 26.10 -5.74
C PHE A 617 -12.34 25.04 -6.28
N PRO A 618 -12.19 24.90 -7.62
CA PRO A 618 -11.17 24.07 -8.21
C PRO A 618 -9.81 24.78 -8.27
N ILE A 619 -8.73 23.99 -8.28
CA ILE A 619 -7.37 24.50 -8.47
C ILE A 619 -6.75 23.95 -9.75
N VAL A 620 -5.78 24.71 -10.28
CA VAL A 620 -4.90 24.28 -11.38
C VAL A 620 -3.88 23.28 -10.86
N GLU A 621 -3.63 22.23 -11.65
CA GLU A 621 -2.70 21.14 -11.29
C GLU A 621 -3.07 20.45 -9.97
N GLY A 622 -2.11 19.78 -9.32
CA GLY A 622 -2.35 19.06 -8.08
C GLY A 622 -1.37 17.92 -7.84
N TYR A 623 -1.56 17.20 -6.73
CA TYR A 623 -0.84 15.97 -6.42
C TYR A 623 -1.75 14.75 -6.58
N PHE A 624 -1.58 14.01 -7.66
CA PHE A 624 -2.32 12.82 -8.05
C PHE A 624 -1.50 12.02 -9.07
N VAL A 625 -1.92 10.81 -9.41
CA VAL A 625 -1.42 10.08 -10.58
C VAL A 625 -2.42 10.23 -11.72
N GLY A 626 -1.94 10.67 -12.87
CA GLY A 626 -2.73 10.85 -14.09
C GLY A 626 -1.94 10.52 -15.35
N PRO A 627 -2.55 10.60 -16.54
CA PRO A 627 -1.87 10.31 -17.81
C PRO A 627 -0.82 11.38 -18.13
N ASN A 628 0.29 10.96 -18.72
CA ASN A 628 1.43 11.81 -19.11
C ASN A 628 1.16 12.73 -20.32
N GLY A 629 -0.05 12.75 -20.85
CA GLY A 629 -0.40 13.52 -22.05
C GLY A 629 0.15 12.95 -23.36
N GLN A 630 0.85 11.82 -23.33
CA GLN A 630 1.37 11.13 -24.51
C GLN A 630 0.40 10.05 -25.00
N PRO A 631 0.52 9.56 -26.25
CA PRO A 631 -0.34 8.52 -26.79
C PRO A 631 -0.32 7.20 -26.04
N ASP A 632 0.79 6.87 -25.36
CA ASP A 632 0.95 5.68 -24.52
C ASP A 632 0.15 5.75 -23.23
N ARG A 633 -0.28 6.97 -22.82
CA ARG A 633 -1.02 7.22 -21.58
C ARG A 633 -0.32 6.67 -20.35
N GLY A 634 0.99 6.66 -20.32
CA GLY A 634 1.76 6.31 -19.13
C GLY A 634 1.38 7.19 -17.95
N GLY A 635 1.42 6.64 -16.74
CA GLY A 635 1.14 7.37 -15.51
C GLY A 635 2.27 8.31 -15.13
N GLN A 636 1.91 9.49 -14.63
CA GLN A 636 2.84 10.44 -14.03
C GLN A 636 2.25 11.04 -12.74
N TYR A 637 3.12 11.52 -11.88
CA TYR A 637 2.72 12.28 -10.70
C TYR A 637 2.42 13.73 -11.08
N GLY A 638 1.19 14.19 -10.78
CA GLY A 638 0.69 15.52 -11.12
C GLY A 638 0.24 15.67 -12.58
N ALA A 639 -0.10 16.90 -12.93
CA ALA A 639 -0.53 17.27 -14.28
C ALA A 639 0.64 17.32 -15.25
N THR A 640 0.35 17.16 -16.54
CA THR A 640 1.32 17.55 -17.59
C THR A 640 1.52 19.06 -17.52
N ARG A 641 2.74 19.49 -17.15
CA ARG A 641 3.06 20.88 -16.90
C ARG A 641 3.00 21.70 -18.19
N ARG A 642 2.37 22.86 -18.10
CA ARG A 642 2.30 23.84 -19.19
C ARG A 642 3.40 24.90 -19.06
N PRO A 643 3.71 25.65 -20.13
CA PRO A 643 4.75 26.69 -20.11
C PRO A 643 4.67 27.67 -18.95
N PHE A 644 3.46 28.09 -18.54
CA PHE A 644 3.32 29.02 -17.43
C PHE A 644 3.69 28.39 -16.09
N SER A 645 3.28 27.14 -15.82
CA SER A 645 3.70 26.40 -14.62
C SER A 645 5.22 26.24 -14.57
N LEU A 646 5.83 25.79 -15.67
CA LEU A 646 7.29 25.60 -15.74
C LEU A 646 8.01 26.91 -15.41
N TRP A 647 7.58 28.02 -16.00
CA TRP A 647 8.16 29.32 -15.73
C TRP A 647 8.01 29.76 -14.27
N LEU A 648 6.84 29.51 -13.65
CA LEU A 648 6.61 29.79 -12.22
C LEU A 648 7.53 28.95 -11.32
N TYR A 649 7.74 27.67 -11.64
CA TYR A 649 8.68 26.83 -10.93
C TYR A 649 10.12 27.32 -11.07
N ASP A 650 10.54 27.73 -12.27
CA ASP A 650 11.89 28.27 -12.51
C ASP A 650 12.11 29.56 -11.73
N VAL A 651 11.13 30.48 -11.73
CA VAL A 651 11.18 31.74 -10.94
C VAL A 651 11.26 31.43 -9.46
N ASN A 652 10.45 30.48 -8.97
CA ASN A 652 10.45 30.09 -7.56
C ASN A 652 11.79 29.47 -7.13
N ALA A 653 12.35 28.60 -7.96
CA ALA A 653 13.62 27.94 -7.70
C ALA A 653 14.81 28.90 -7.75
N ALA A 654 14.83 29.79 -8.76
CA ALA A 654 15.88 30.80 -8.89
C ALA A 654 15.77 31.92 -7.85
N ASN A 655 14.57 32.16 -7.30
CA ASN A 655 14.24 33.27 -6.41
C ASN A 655 14.74 34.64 -6.93
N THR A 656 14.62 34.86 -8.24
CA THR A 656 15.08 36.08 -8.95
C THR A 656 13.98 36.60 -9.85
N LEU A 657 13.92 37.95 -10.02
CA LEU A 657 13.03 38.58 -10.97
C LEU A 657 13.33 38.04 -12.37
N THR A 658 12.33 37.45 -13.00
CA THR A 658 12.40 36.96 -14.38
C THR A 658 11.34 37.65 -15.22
N VAL A 659 11.75 38.25 -16.33
CA VAL A 659 10.86 38.96 -17.27
C VAL A 659 10.51 38.02 -18.40
N ALA A 660 9.21 37.76 -18.60
CA ALA A 660 8.74 36.95 -19.72
C ALA A 660 8.82 37.69 -21.03
N THR A 661 9.24 37.00 -22.09
CA THR A 661 9.18 37.51 -23.49
C THR A 661 7.71 37.62 -23.93
N ASP A 662 7.47 38.35 -25.03
CA ASP A 662 6.11 38.51 -25.59
C ASP A 662 5.52 37.15 -26.04
N ALA A 663 6.37 36.28 -26.62
CA ALA A 663 5.96 34.93 -26.98
C ALA A 663 5.56 34.07 -25.77
N GLN A 664 6.30 34.17 -24.65
CA GLN A 664 5.97 33.50 -23.42
C GLN A 664 4.65 34.04 -22.81
N ARG A 665 4.45 35.37 -22.85
CA ARG A 665 3.18 35.96 -22.32
C ARG A 665 1.96 35.41 -23.08
N GLN A 666 2.04 35.32 -24.43
CA GLN A 666 0.96 34.71 -25.23
C GLN A 666 0.71 33.24 -24.86
N GLN A 667 1.78 32.48 -24.60
CA GLN A 667 1.63 31.08 -24.12
C GLN A 667 0.97 31.02 -22.73
N PHE A 668 1.37 31.91 -21.81
CA PHE A 668 0.82 31.97 -20.45
C PHE A 668 -0.67 32.35 -20.44
N GLU A 669 -1.06 33.29 -21.29
CA GLU A 669 -2.47 33.63 -21.52
C GLU A 669 -3.25 32.42 -22.04
N ALA A 670 -2.71 31.69 -23.03
CA ALA A 670 -3.32 30.47 -23.54
C ALA A 670 -3.45 29.38 -22.45
N ASP A 671 -2.48 29.26 -21.55
CA ASP A 671 -2.53 28.32 -20.43
C ASP A 671 -3.63 28.72 -19.42
N LEU A 672 -3.74 30.00 -19.05
CA LEU A 672 -4.78 30.50 -18.17
C LEU A 672 -6.19 30.29 -18.75
N VAL A 673 -6.35 30.46 -20.06
CA VAL A 673 -7.59 30.17 -20.78
C VAL A 673 -7.90 28.66 -20.75
N ALA A 674 -6.90 27.82 -21.03
CA ALA A 674 -7.07 26.36 -21.00
C ALA A 674 -7.47 25.83 -19.62
N TRP A 675 -6.89 26.37 -18.56
CA TRP A 675 -7.24 26.05 -17.18
C TRP A 675 -8.54 26.72 -16.72
N ARG A 676 -9.16 27.56 -17.54
CA ARG A 676 -10.32 28.38 -17.16
C ARG A 676 -10.08 29.13 -15.85
N THR A 677 -8.90 29.69 -15.69
CA THR A 677 -8.50 30.36 -14.45
C THR A 677 -9.29 31.66 -14.27
N ASP A 678 -9.90 31.81 -13.09
CA ASP A 678 -10.53 33.06 -12.66
C ASP A 678 -9.48 34.00 -12.05
N THR A 679 -8.58 33.43 -11.27
CA THR A 679 -7.75 34.19 -10.36
C THR A 679 -6.40 33.50 -10.15
N VAL A 680 -5.33 34.29 -10.14
CA VAL A 680 -4.00 33.88 -9.69
C VAL A 680 -3.79 34.40 -8.28
N VAL A 681 -3.39 33.54 -7.35
CA VAL A 681 -3.23 33.88 -5.93
C VAL A 681 -1.82 33.57 -5.45
N LEU A 682 -1.15 34.58 -4.91
CA LEU A 682 0.18 34.47 -4.31
C LEU A 682 0.13 34.90 -2.85
N PRO A 683 0.32 34.00 -1.87
CA PRO A 683 0.37 34.37 -0.45
C PRO A 683 1.52 35.34 -0.16
N MET A 684 1.28 36.30 0.74
CA MET A 684 2.29 37.27 1.15
C MET A 684 3.23 36.62 2.18
N ARG A 685 4.42 36.23 1.73
CA ARG A 685 5.48 35.64 2.56
C ARG A 685 6.82 36.30 2.25
N GLU A 686 7.81 36.16 3.13
CA GLU A 686 9.12 36.78 2.96
C GLU A 686 9.84 36.45 1.64
N GLN A 687 9.63 35.23 1.11
CA GLN A 687 10.32 34.75 -0.10
C GLN A 687 9.50 34.90 -1.39
N THR A 688 8.40 35.63 -1.40
CA THR A 688 7.50 35.73 -2.57
C THR A 688 7.76 36.96 -3.46
N ALA A 689 8.75 37.80 -3.12
CA ALA A 689 9.03 39.02 -3.86
C ALA A 689 9.40 38.76 -5.34
N ALA A 690 10.27 37.77 -5.60
CA ALA A 690 10.67 37.40 -6.95
C ALA A 690 9.48 36.92 -7.80
N LEU A 691 8.63 36.07 -7.25
CA LEU A 691 7.40 35.58 -7.90
C LEU A 691 6.42 36.74 -8.16
N ARG A 692 6.16 37.58 -7.17
CA ARG A 692 5.29 38.76 -7.31
C ARG A 692 5.79 39.67 -8.43
N ASP A 693 7.06 40.06 -8.38
CA ASP A 693 7.63 41.05 -9.32
C ASP A 693 7.70 40.48 -10.74
N SER A 694 7.99 39.17 -10.87
CA SER A 694 7.93 38.48 -12.15
C SER A 694 6.50 38.40 -12.70
N LEU A 695 5.50 38.07 -11.86
CA LEU A 695 4.08 38.05 -12.25
C LEU A 695 3.58 39.44 -12.64
N VAL A 696 4.07 40.51 -12.02
CA VAL A 696 3.76 41.90 -12.43
C VAL A 696 4.17 42.15 -13.89
N THR A 697 5.25 41.56 -14.37
CA THR A 697 5.69 41.70 -15.79
C THR A 697 4.80 40.99 -16.78
N VAL A 698 4.01 39.99 -16.28
CA VAL A 698 3.12 39.15 -17.11
C VAL A 698 1.66 39.62 -17.01
N LEU A 699 1.17 39.77 -15.79
CA LEU A 699 -0.26 39.99 -15.48
C LEU A 699 -0.57 41.44 -15.04
N GLY A 700 0.44 42.29 -14.94
CA GLY A 700 0.27 43.65 -14.41
C GLY A 700 0.25 43.67 -12.87
N ARG A 701 -0.18 44.79 -12.32
CA ARG A 701 -0.18 44.98 -10.86
C ARG A 701 -1.28 44.16 -10.19
N PRO A 702 -0.95 43.40 -9.12
CA PRO A 702 -1.96 42.70 -8.34
C PRO A 702 -2.80 43.66 -7.47
N GLN A 703 -3.94 43.17 -7.06
CA GLN A 703 -4.64 43.70 -5.89
C GLN A 703 -4.13 42.98 -4.65
N GLN A 704 -3.95 43.73 -3.57
CA GLN A 704 -3.72 43.12 -2.26
C GLN A 704 -5.07 42.92 -1.59
N VAL A 705 -5.40 41.68 -1.26
CA VAL A 705 -6.62 41.33 -0.53
C VAL A 705 -6.20 40.52 0.69
N GLU A 706 -6.45 41.07 1.86
CA GLU A 706 -5.98 40.49 3.14
C GLU A 706 -4.47 40.18 3.11
N ASP A 707 -4.10 38.89 3.17
CA ASP A 707 -2.73 38.43 3.24
C ASP A 707 -2.24 37.74 1.94
N VAL A 708 -2.91 38.06 0.81
CA VAL A 708 -2.53 37.56 -0.52
C VAL A 708 -2.44 38.68 -1.57
N TYR A 709 -1.63 38.44 -2.63
CA TYR A 709 -1.70 39.17 -3.89
C TYR A 709 -2.60 38.42 -4.85
N VAL A 710 -3.51 39.11 -5.51
CA VAL A 710 -4.54 38.54 -6.39
C VAL A 710 -4.53 39.23 -7.74
N TRP A 711 -4.58 38.44 -8.81
CA TRP A 711 -4.78 38.90 -10.19
C TRP A 711 -6.08 38.32 -10.73
N ASP A 712 -7.03 39.17 -11.11
CA ASP A 712 -8.21 38.79 -11.87
C ASP A 712 -7.81 38.57 -13.33
N VAL A 713 -7.91 37.34 -13.82
CA VAL A 713 -7.53 36.96 -15.19
C VAL A 713 -8.74 36.54 -16.03
N ARG A 714 -9.96 36.74 -15.54
CA ARG A 714 -11.21 36.40 -16.26
C ARG A 714 -11.33 37.11 -17.60
N GLY A 715 -10.80 38.34 -17.68
CA GLY A 715 -10.80 39.10 -18.94
C GLY A 715 -10.03 38.45 -20.09
N LEU A 716 -9.12 37.53 -19.81
CA LEU A 716 -8.37 36.80 -20.84
C LEU A 716 -9.22 35.72 -21.54
N ARG A 717 -10.39 35.40 -20.98
CA ARG A 717 -11.32 34.38 -21.54
C ARG A 717 -12.42 34.95 -22.42
N SER A 718 -12.55 36.30 -22.49
CA SER A 718 -13.59 37.00 -23.22
C SER A 718 -13.29 37.16 -24.72
#